data_4b85cb8e31d26231a22efddfd56ea580
#
_entry.id   4b85cb8e31d26231a22efddfd56ea580
#
_cell.length_a   1.000
_cell.length_b   1.000
_cell.length_c   1.000
_cell.angle_alpha   90.00
_cell.angle_beta   90.00
_cell.angle_gamma   90.00
#
_symmetry.space_group_name_H-M   'P 1'
#
loop_
_entity.id
_entity.type
_entity.pdbx_description
1 polymer ?
#
loop_
_entity_poly.entity_id
_entity_poly.type
_entity_poly.pdbx_seq_one_letter_code
_entity_poly.pdbx_strand_id
1 'polypeptide(L)'
;MGKNSKARTKRFSIIAVLLIVFSLLAPAAISAEANTTAVNKLSSSLVEQFENEEKVTFIVDFKEKANTAKVASQAKAEASIANLSAKKAELSQRESVINELKATANQSQANVKAFLNNNSDVEEVKSFHITNAIVVTATQEVAEEIAAYDEVSSIIPNFEVKVDEPVSQLTNELQNADQFYNVYRVKAPEVWEQGFNGEGLVVASIDSGVQWDHPWLKNNYRGFNAETGEVDHSASFFDAVNGEEAAYDDQGHGTHVTGTMVGTGEGIEIGVAPGAKFISAKALDSSNSGTAQEIFDAAQWILEPGGDANNAPDIVNNSWGMSGLSPEDVGEYFRDVITVWQDANIFPVFSAGNDGQLKEGTVGLPALYPEAFAVGATDQNDALAEFSSIGPSPYGETKPDVSAPGVDIISSYPGDMYGTASGTSMAAPAVSGVAALLLQANPDATVEELKNVLKETATPLTNETYTEVPNSGFGHGLVDALAAADAIAEQPEQPEHPAKEIERLSGKNRYETAIEVSQNGWADDSVDKVIVARGDDFSDALAGAPLAYAWDTPILLTPSDRMLDSTLAEIERLGAEEVYVLGGDIAVSKNAQQSLENAGYSVSRIKGNLRYDTAVAIAEELTDGTSEQVVIANGHNFPDALTIGSFAAQAGVPILLTKDSDLPDATANALTDLGVKQTLVVGGTQVVSDDVKAQLPNAERLSGSNRYGTNIAILEALGADVNSLYVATGTRYADALTGGVLAAKEGKGLVLVRDIVPKNISTYLSGKTLEDLTIFGGSEAVSDVVKEALEAILNK
;
A
#
# COMPACT_ATOMS: atom_id res chain seq x y z
N MET A 1 0.29 2.89 84.62
CA MET A 1 1.14 3.80 83.89
C MET A 1 0.94 3.60 82.42
N GLY A 2 0.21 4.30 81.67
CA GLY A 2 -0.54 5.50 81.72
C GLY A 2 -0.23 6.36 80.48
N LYS A 3 -1.17 6.44 79.53
CA LYS A 3 -1.26 7.51 78.52
C LYS A 3 -0.17 7.54 77.42
N ASN A 4 -0.55 7.08 76.26
CA ASN A 4 -0.48 7.83 74.94
C ASN A 4 -0.89 6.91 73.77
N SER A 5 -2.20 6.84 73.50
CA SER A 5 -2.76 6.13 72.36
C SER A 5 -4.14 6.70 71.95
N LYS A 6 -4.24 8.00 71.71
CA LYS A 6 -5.47 8.61 71.23
C LYS A 6 -5.30 9.75 70.23
N ALA A 7 -4.13 9.94 69.60
CA ALA A 7 -3.89 11.08 68.68
C ALA A 7 -3.59 10.64 67.20
N ARG A 8 -3.59 9.35 66.93
CA ARG A 8 -3.31 8.85 65.53
C ARG A 8 -4.51 8.48 64.67
N THR A 9 -5.68 8.32 65.27
CA THR A 9 -6.89 7.83 64.54
C THR A 9 -7.77 8.95 63.97
N LYS A 10 -7.54 10.20 64.27
CA LYS A 10 -8.34 11.33 63.70
C LYS A 10 -7.74 11.98 62.47
N ARG A 11 -6.46 11.70 62.13
CA ARG A 11 -5.87 12.21 60.86
C ARG A 11 -6.08 11.33 59.66
N PHE A 12 -6.39 10.06 59.81
CA PHE A 12 -6.69 9.15 58.68
C PHE A 12 -8.11 9.29 58.14
N SER A 13 -9.08 9.73 58.93
CA SER A 13 -10.46 9.91 58.51
C SER A 13 -10.69 11.17 57.68
N ILE A 14 -9.85 12.20 57.75
CA ILE A 14 -10.01 13.44 56.98
C ILE A 14 -9.38 13.30 55.59
N ILE A 15 -8.32 12.47 55.43
CA ILE A 15 -7.69 12.18 54.16
C ILE A 15 -8.55 11.23 53.29
N ALA A 16 -9.27 10.29 53.91
CA ALA A 16 -10.18 9.39 53.25
C ALA A 16 -11.45 10.10 52.71
N VAL A 17 -11.94 11.12 53.42
CA VAL A 17 -13.12 11.91 52.97
C VAL A 17 -12.74 12.92 51.88
N LEU A 18 -11.51 13.44 51.85
CA LEU A 18 -11.03 14.32 50.78
C LEU A 18 -10.72 13.54 49.49
N LEU A 19 -10.33 12.26 49.56
CA LEU A 19 -10.15 11.41 48.38
C LEU A 19 -11.47 10.94 47.77
N ILE A 20 -12.53 10.79 48.58
CA ILE A 20 -13.87 10.43 48.06
C ILE A 20 -14.62 11.66 47.43
N VAL A 21 -14.32 12.87 47.90
CA VAL A 21 -14.91 14.11 47.29
C VAL A 21 -14.16 14.51 45.98
N PHE A 22 -12.90 14.10 45.82
CA PHE A 22 -12.18 14.35 44.55
C PHE A 22 -12.53 13.31 43.46
N SER A 23 -13.06 12.12 43.83
CA SER A 23 -13.53 11.11 42.89
C SER A 23 -14.96 11.33 42.38
N LEU A 24 -15.68 12.33 42.92
CA LEU A 24 -17.04 12.67 42.51
C LEU A 24 -17.13 14.00 41.69
N LEU A 25 -16.00 14.61 41.35
CA LEU A 25 -15.93 15.84 40.54
C LEU A 25 -15.12 15.67 39.24
N ALA A 26 -14.80 14.42 38.86
CA ALA A 26 -14.02 14.13 37.65
C ALA A 26 -14.76 13.36 36.51
N PRO A 27 -16.09 13.39 36.32
CA PRO A 27 -16.70 12.80 35.13
C PRO A 27 -17.07 13.79 34.04
N ALA A 28 -16.90 15.10 34.22
CA ALA A 28 -17.38 16.06 33.21
C ALA A 28 -16.31 16.51 32.18
N ALA A 29 -15.04 16.24 32.44
CA ALA A 29 -13.97 16.58 31.48
C ALA A 29 -13.61 15.42 30.54
N ILE A 30 -13.80 14.18 30.99
CA ILE A 30 -13.51 12.99 30.17
C ILE A 30 -14.61 12.73 29.13
N SER A 31 -15.86 13.11 29.42
CA SER A 31 -16.96 12.97 28.47
C SER A 31 -16.97 14.01 27.35
N ALA A 32 -16.34 15.16 27.52
CA ALA A 32 -16.29 16.21 26.50
C ALA A 32 -15.18 15.96 25.46
N GLU A 33 -14.04 15.39 25.87
CA GLU A 33 -12.98 14.98 24.91
C GLU A 33 -13.35 13.68 24.19
N ALA A 34 -13.99 12.73 24.86
CA ALA A 34 -14.47 11.50 24.24
C ALA A 34 -15.60 11.78 23.22
N ASN A 35 -16.53 12.70 23.53
CA ASN A 35 -17.60 13.07 22.58
C ASN A 35 -17.07 13.86 21.36
N THR A 36 -16.04 14.71 21.51
CA THR A 36 -15.44 15.41 20.36
C THR A 36 -14.64 14.45 19.46
N THR A 37 -14.01 13.42 20.01
CA THR A 37 -13.28 12.41 19.22
C THR A 37 -14.25 11.43 18.53
N ALA A 38 -15.35 11.09 19.17
CA ALA A 38 -16.38 10.22 18.60
C ALA A 38 -17.11 10.88 17.40
N VAL A 39 -17.49 12.14 17.53
CA VAL A 39 -18.14 12.91 16.45
C VAL A 39 -17.25 13.07 15.22
N ASN A 40 -15.93 13.08 15.39
CA ASN A 40 -15.00 13.17 14.26
C ASN A 40 -14.84 11.88 13.45
N LYS A 41 -15.38 10.72 13.92
CA LYS A 41 -15.30 9.45 13.19
C LYS A 41 -16.55 9.16 12.34
N LEU A 42 -17.66 9.87 12.58
CA LEU A 42 -18.86 9.77 11.74
C LEU A 42 -18.70 10.69 10.53
N SER A 43 -18.96 10.16 9.33
CA SER A 43 -19.00 11.01 8.12
C SER A 43 -20.17 11.99 8.18
N SER A 44 -20.00 13.16 7.55
CA SER A 44 -21.06 14.18 7.48
C SER A 44 -22.31 13.66 6.74
N SER A 45 -22.12 12.85 5.71
CA SER A 45 -23.19 12.22 4.94
C SER A 45 -24.04 11.25 5.76
N LEU A 46 -23.40 10.51 6.69
CA LEU A 46 -24.12 9.63 7.61
C LEU A 46 -24.94 10.42 8.62
N VAL A 47 -24.39 11.51 9.15
CA VAL A 47 -25.14 12.40 10.09
C VAL A 47 -26.36 13.01 9.39
N GLU A 48 -26.26 13.41 8.12
CA GLU A 48 -27.38 13.92 7.33
C GLU A 48 -28.48 12.85 7.10
N GLN A 49 -28.11 11.58 6.92
CA GLN A 49 -29.09 10.50 6.81
C GLN A 49 -29.88 10.31 8.10
N PHE A 50 -29.24 10.37 9.26
CA PHE A 50 -29.93 10.30 10.58
C PHE A 50 -30.88 11.48 10.84
N GLU A 51 -30.70 12.63 10.18
CA GLU A 51 -31.70 13.72 10.27
C GLU A 51 -33.03 13.33 9.65
N ASN A 52 -33.07 12.37 8.73
CA ASN A 52 -34.24 11.97 7.97
C ASN A 52 -34.79 10.60 8.38
N GLU A 53 -33.96 9.73 8.97
CA GLU A 53 -34.29 8.35 9.30
C GLU A 53 -33.89 8.02 10.75
N GLU A 54 -34.77 7.30 11.47
CA GLU A 54 -34.53 6.90 12.88
C GLU A 54 -33.42 5.86 12.97
N LYS A 55 -33.32 4.95 11.98
CA LYS A 55 -32.25 3.95 11.87
C LYS A 55 -31.71 3.96 10.45
N VAL A 56 -30.40 3.86 10.33
CA VAL A 56 -29.66 3.86 9.08
C VAL A 56 -28.73 2.65 9.04
N THR A 57 -28.49 2.10 7.86
CA THR A 57 -27.44 1.09 7.64
C THR A 57 -26.12 1.80 7.36
N PHE A 58 -25.10 1.49 8.16
CA PHE A 58 -23.78 2.12 8.08
C PHE A 58 -22.65 1.11 8.23
N ILE A 59 -21.48 1.49 7.75
CA ILE A 59 -20.25 0.70 7.77
C ILE A 59 -19.34 1.23 8.87
N VAL A 60 -18.89 0.34 9.77
CA VAL A 60 -17.91 0.61 10.82
C VAL A 60 -16.57 0.05 10.38
N ASP A 61 -15.61 0.92 10.15
CA ASP A 61 -14.23 0.56 9.79
C ASP A 61 -13.33 0.39 11.02
N PHE A 62 -12.41 -0.57 10.95
CA PHE A 62 -11.44 -0.84 12.01
C PHE A 62 -10.03 -0.42 11.59
N LYS A 63 -9.29 0.17 12.54
CA LYS A 63 -7.90 0.66 12.32
C LYS A 63 -6.93 -0.44 11.97
N GLU A 64 -7.10 -1.62 12.59
CA GLU A 64 -6.23 -2.75 12.34
C GLU A 64 -6.61 -3.40 11.02
N LYS A 65 -5.64 -3.56 10.12
CA LYS A 65 -5.81 -4.25 8.84
C LYS A 65 -4.92 -5.48 8.82
N ALA A 66 -5.41 -6.55 8.22
CA ALA A 66 -4.64 -7.77 8.03
C ALA A 66 -3.42 -7.51 7.14
N ASN A 67 -2.28 -8.09 7.47
CA ASN A 67 -1.09 -7.99 6.62
C ASN A 67 -1.05 -9.16 5.62
N THR A 68 -1.96 -9.11 4.66
CA THR A 68 -2.19 -10.15 3.65
C THR A 68 -0.98 -10.37 2.75
N ALA A 69 -0.29 -9.30 2.34
CA ALA A 69 0.93 -9.38 1.55
C ALA A 69 2.03 -10.18 2.25
N LYS A 70 2.19 -10.00 3.57
CA LYS A 70 3.19 -10.74 4.34
C LYS A 70 2.88 -12.25 4.37
N VAL A 71 1.65 -12.62 4.71
CA VAL A 71 1.29 -14.04 4.82
C VAL A 71 1.27 -14.72 3.46
N ALA A 72 0.92 -14.01 2.38
CA ALA A 72 1.00 -14.47 1.00
C ALA A 72 2.45 -14.79 0.61
N SER A 73 3.38 -13.85 0.86
CA SER A 73 4.82 -14.05 0.59
C SER A 73 5.40 -15.20 1.40
N GLN A 74 5.05 -15.30 2.69
CA GLN A 74 5.50 -16.41 3.54
C GLN A 74 5.00 -17.76 3.03
N ALA A 75 3.71 -17.85 2.65
CA ALA A 75 3.14 -19.08 2.10
C ALA A 75 3.83 -19.50 0.78
N LYS A 76 4.13 -18.55 -0.11
CA LYS A 76 4.92 -18.80 -1.33
C LYS A 76 6.31 -19.34 -1.02
N ALA A 77 7.03 -18.73 -0.09
CA ALA A 77 8.36 -19.18 0.31
C ALA A 77 8.33 -20.58 0.92
N GLU A 78 7.36 -20.87 1.81
CA GLU A 78 7.19 -22.20 2.40
C GLU A 78 6.82 -23.26 1.35
N ALA A 79 5.95 -22.92 0.40
CA ALA A 79 5.57 -23.79 -0.70
C ALA A 79 6.76 -24.13 -1.61
N SER A 80 7.63 -23.14 -1.89
CA SER A 80 8.87 -23.32 -2.65
C SER A 80 9.84 -24.26 -1.93
N ILE A 81 10.09 -24.03 -0.63
CA ILE A 81 10.95 -24.90 0.20
C ILE A 81 10.39 -26.33 0.25
N ALA A 82 9.06 -26.47 0.30
CA ALA A 82 8.38 -27.78 0.33
C ALA A 82 8.25 -28.44 -1.05
N ASN A 83 8.72 -27.80 -2.12
CA ASN A 83 8.55 -28.25 -3.52
C ASN A 83 7.08 -28.60 -3.86
N LEU A 84 6.15 -27.74 -3.47
CA LEU A 84 4.75 -27.93 -3.79
C LEU A 84 4.50 -27.67 -5.30
N SER A 85 3.48 -28.34 -5.88
CA SER A 85 3.01 -27.95 -7.22
C SER A 85 2.36 -26.56 -7.16
N ALA A 86 2.39 -25.82 -8.28
CA ALA A 86 1.80 -24.48 -8.43
C ALA A 86 0.41 -24.37 -7.78
N LYS A 87 -0.51 -25.26 -8.12
CA LYS A 87 -1.87 -25.28 -7.55
C LYS A 87 -1.91 -25.47 -6.02
N LYS A 88 -0.97 -26.23 -5.44
CA LYS A 88 -0.89 -26.38 -3.97
C LYS A 88 -0.25 -25.18 -3.29
N ALA A 89 0.71 -24.55 -3.96
CA ALA A 89 1.33 -23.32 -3.50
C ALA A 89 0.30 -22.19 -3.46
N GLU A 90 -0.46 -22.04 -4.53
CA GLU A 90 -1.56 -21.08 -4.63
C GLU A 90 -2.63 -21.29 -3.55
N LEU A 91 -3.09 -22.54 -3.35
CA LEU A 91 -4.04 -22.86 -2.28
C LEU A 91 -3.49 -22.48 -0.90
N SER A 92 -2.23 -22.84 -0.61
CA SER A 92 -1.58 -22.49 0.66
C SER A 92 -1.52 -20.99 0.86
N GLN A 93 -1.28 -20.21 -0.19
CA GLN A 93 -1.30 -18.76 -0.17
C GLN A 93 -2.70 -18.23 0.13
N ARG A 94 -3.74 -18.69 -0.59
CA ARG A 94 -5.15 -18.30 -0.37
C ARG A 94 -5.60 -18.60 1.06
N GLU A 95 -5.35 -19.81 1.56
CA GLU A 95 -5.69 -20.21 2.93
C GLU A 95 -4.98 -19.33 3.98
N SER A 96 -3.70 -18.98 3.76
CA SER A 96 -2.94 -18.12 4.66
C SER A 96 -3.52 -16.70 4.70
N VAL A 97 -3.87 -16.13 3.56
CA VAL A 97 -4.54 -14.83 3.45
C VAL A 97 -5.89 -14.83 4.18
N ILE A 98 -6.75 -15.81 3.90
CA ILE A 98 -8.08 -15.94 4.52
C ILE A 98 -7.96 -16.10 6.05
N ASN A 99 -7.02 -16.91 6.51
CA ASN A 99 -6.82 -17.11 7.95
C ASN A 99 -6.36 -15.83 8.66
N GLU A 100 -5.47 -15.05 8.08
CA GLU A 100 -5.03 -13.77 8.62
C GLU A 100 -6.17 -12.75 8.68
N LEU A 101 -6.98 -12.66 7.61
CA LEU A 101 -8.18 -11.82 7.56
C LEU A 101 -9.15 -12.17 8.70
N LYS A 102 -9.49 -13.46 8.84
CA LYS A 102 -10.38 -13.95 9.88
C LYS A 102 -9.82 -13.72 11.29
N ALA A 103 -8.53 -13.91 11.50
CA ALA A 103 -7.88 -13.67 12.79
C ALA A 103 -7.92 -12.20 13.18
N THR A 104 -7.55 -11.30 12.26
CA THR A 104 -7.60 -9.84 12.46
C THR A 104 -9.01 -9.35 12.76
N ALA A 105 -10.00 -9.76 11.97
CA ALA A 105 -11.39 -9.38 12.19
C ALA A 105 -11.94 -9.91 13.53
N ASN A 106 -11.64 -11.15 13.88
CA ASN A 106 -12.08 -11.73 15.17
C ASN A 106 -11.49 -10.99 16.38
N GLN A 107 -10.26 -10.54 16.28
CA GLN A 107 -9.59 -9.82 17.35
C GLN A 107 -10.07 -8.37 17.46
N SER A 108 -10.02 -7.62 16.36
CA SER A 108 -10.30 -6.18 16.36
C SER A 108 -11.79 -5.86 16.53
N GLN A 109 -12.69 -6.69 16.02
CA GLN A 109 -14.14 -6.48 16.09
C GLN A 109 -14.80 -6.97 17.39
N ALA A 110 -14.06 -7.67 18.26
CA ALA A 110 -14.63 -8.39 19.41
C ALA A 110 -15.47 -7.51 20.35
N ASN A 111 -14.94 -6.33 20.73
CA ASN A 111 -15.63 -5.44 21.67
C ASN A 111 -16.87 -4.82 21.06
N VAL A 112 -16.79 -4.34 19.83
CA VAL A 112 -17.91 -3.74 19.10
C VAL A 112 -19.00 -4.78 18.86
N LYS A 113 -18.68 -6.01 18.45
CA LYS A 113 -19.65 -7.12 18.32
C LYS A 113 -20.34 -7.44 19.66
N ALA A 114 -19.57 -7.45 20.76
CA ALA A 114 -20.16 -7.70 22.08
C ALA A 114 -21.13 -6.59 22.53
N PHE A 115 -20.85 -5.34 22.18
CA PHE A 115 -21.75 -4.22 22.41
C PHE A 115 -23.01 -4.34 21.54
N LEU A 116 -22.86 -4.54 20.24
CA LEU A 116 -23.98 -4.63 19.27
C LEU A 116 -24.95 -5.77 19.62
N ASN A 117 -24.44 -6.95 19.97
CA ASN A 117 -25.24 -8.13 20.30
C ASN A 117 -26.12 -7.95 21.56
N ASN A 118 -25.81 -6.96 22.40
CA ASN A 118 -26.55 -6.69 23.63
C ASN A 118 -27.39 -5.40 23.56
N ASN A 119 -27.43 -4.73 22.41
CA ASN A 119 -28.13 -3.46 22.24
C ASN A 119 -29.46 -3.66 21.50
N SER A 120 -30.58 -3.18 22.10
CA SER A 120 -31.92 -3.34 21.55
C SER A 120 -32.25 -2.42 20.36
N ASP A 121 -31.45 -1.39 20.14
CA ASP A 121 -31.64 -0.39 19.08
C ASP A 121 -30.92 -0.78 17.79
N VAL A 122 -30.27 -1.95 17.80
CA VAL A 122 -29.62 -2.61 16.65
C VAL A 122 -30.60 -3.58 16.00
N GLU A 123 -30.77 -3.49 14.67
CA GLU A 123 -31.63 -4.39 13.89
C GLU A 123 -30.83 -5.48 13.18
N GLU A 124 -29.70 -5.12 12.57
CA GLU A 124 -28.89 -6.03 11.79
C GLU A 124 -27.39 -5.78 12.06
N VAL A 125 -26.61 -6.86 12.10
CA VAL A 125 -25.15 -6.80 12.23
C VAL A 125 -24.53 -7.83 11.31
N LYS A 126 -23.68 -7.38 10.39
CA LYS A 126 -22.94 -8.24 9.47
C LYS A 126 -21.43 -7.94 9.53
N SER A 127 -20.64 -8.96 9.72
CA SER A 127 -19.19 -8.84 9.90
C SER A 127 -18.45 -9.27 8.64
N PHE A 128 -17.54 -8.44 8.19
CA PHE A 128 -16.69 -8.69 7.02
C PHE A 128 -15.23 -8.78 7.44
N HIS A 129 -14.58 -9.88 7.08
CA HIS A 129 -13.15 -10.04 7.32
C HIS A 129 -12.30 -9.53 6.14
N ILE A 130 -12.86 -9.50 4.93
CA ILE A 130 -12.14 -9.06 3.73
C ILE A 130 -11.68 -7.59 3.81
N THR A 131 -12.47 -6.72 4.43
CA THR A 131 -12.16 -5.29 4.63
C THR A 131 -11.92 -4.94 6.10
N ASN A 132 -12.08 -5.92 7.01
CA ASN A 132 -12.16 -5.71 8.44
C ASN A 132 -13.18 -4.63 8.84
N ALA A 133 -14.45 -4.82 8.43
CA ALA A 133 -15.55 -3.94 8.70
C ALA A 133 -16.75 -4.67 9.31
N ILE A 134 -17.64 -3.91 9.94
CA ILE A 134 -18.97 -4.38 10.36
C ILE A 134 -20.02 -3.46 9.71
N VAL A 135 -21.02 -4.03 9.05
CA VAL A 135 -22.20 -3.30 8.61
C VAL A 135 -23.31 -3.45 9.67
N VAL A 136 -23.92 -2.34 10.04
CA VAL A 136 -24.90 -2.25 11.14
C VAL A 136 -26.09 -1.43 10.71
N THR A 137 -27.32 -1.90 11.02
CA THR A 137 -28.53 -1.08 10.95
C THR A 137 -28.94 -0.70 12.38
N ALA A 138 -28.82 0.58 12.73
CA ALA A 138 -29.05 1.07 14.08
C ALA A 138 -29.34 2.57 14.12
N THR A 139 -29.60 3.11 15.34
CA THR A 139 -29.80 4.53 15.59
C THR A 139 -28.51 5.33 15.60
N GLN A 140 -28.62 6.67 15.54
CA GLN A 140 -27.48 7.57 15.66
C GLN A 140 -26.72 7.38 16.99
N GLU A 141 -27.44 7.19 18.09
CA GLU A 141 -26.83 6.99 19.41
C GLU A 141 -25.93 5.76 19.44
N VAL A 142 -26.33 4.68 18.77
CA VAL A 142 -25.50 3.46 18.62
C VAL A 142 -24.24 3.76 17.80
N ALA A 143 -24.35 4.51 16.71
CA ALA A 143 -23.22 4.91 15.90
C ALA A 143 -22.22 5.77 16.69
N GLU A 144 -22.70 6.71 17.50
CA GLU A 144 -21.88 7.56 18.38
C GLU A 144 -21.17 6.75 19.49
N GLU A 145 -21.87 5.75 20.07
CA GLU A 145 -21.26 4.84 21.06
C GLU A 145 -20.19 3.96 20.42
N ILE A 146 -20.40 3.44 19.20
CA ILE A 146 -19.40 2.67 18.43
C ILE A 146 -18.17 3.55 18.12
N ALA A 147 -18.39 4.80 17.73
CA ALA A 147 -17.31 5.75 17.44
C ALA A 147 -16.38 6.02 18.63
N ALA A 148 -16.84 5.78 19.85
CA ALA A 148 -16.04 5.93 21.07
C ALA A 148 -15.01 4.80 21.27
N TYR A 149 -15.12 3.67 20.56
CA TYR A 149 -14.16 2.58 20.66
C TYR A 149 -12.84 2.96 19.97
N ASP A 150 -11.72 2.69 20.63
CA ASP A 150 -10.39 3.04 20.12
C ASP A 150 -10.04 2.29 18.84
N GLU A 151 -10.50 1.06 18.69
CA GLU A 151 -10.27 0.19 17.51
C GLU A 151 -11.02 0.67 16.25
N VAL A 152 -12.06 1.48 16.38
CA VAL A 152 -12.82 2.03 15.24
C VAL A 152 -12.05 3.17 14.58
N SER A 153 -11.96 3.14 13.26
CA SER A 153 -11.32 4.16 12.43
C SER A 153 -12.33 5.23 12.00
N SER A 154 -13.40 4.82 11.32
CA SER A 154 -14.44 5.69 10.78
C SER A 154 -15.79 4.97 10.71
N ILE A 155 -16.87 5.73 10.54
CA ILE A 155 -18.23 5.23 10.34
C ILE A 155 -18.83 6.02 9.16
N ILE A 156 -19.23 5.30 8.09
CA ILE A 156 -19.76 5.88 6.86
C ILE A 156 -21.08 5.21 6.47
N PRO A 157 -21.89 5.83 5.60
CA PRO A 157 -23.13 5.20 5.10
C PRO A 157 -22.84 3.90 4.33
N ASN A 158 -23.84 3.02 4.27
CA ASN A 158 -23.89 1.93 3.29
C ASN A 158 -24.28 2.54 1.93
N PHE A 159 -23.29 2.94 1.13
CA PHE A 159 -23.50 3.67 -0.12
C PHE A 159 -23.94 2.76 -1.27
N GLU A 160 -24.58 3.36 -2.27
CA GLU A 160 -25.09 2.68 -3.46
C GLU A 160 -24.00 2.49 -4.52
N VAL A 161 -24.02 1.32 -5.15
CA VAL A 161 -23.20 0.95 -6.32
C VAL A 161 -24.13 0.74 -7.49
N LYS A 162 -23.75 1.19 -8.68
CA LYS A 162 -24.58 1.09 -9.89
C LYS A 162 -23.79 0.61 -11.08
N VAL A 163 -24.53 0.05 -12.05
CA VAL A 163 -24.07 -0.09 -13.43
C VAL A 163 -24.80 0.96 -14.26
N ASP A 164 -24.04 1.76 -15.01
CA ASP A 164 -24.62 2.61 -16.04
C ASP A 164 -25.26 1.72 -17.11
N GLU A 165 -26.56 1.91 -17.36
CA GLU A 165 -27.33 1.01 -18.22
C GLU A 165 -26.77 1.04 -19.65
N PRO A 166 -26.23 -0.08 -20.16
CA PRO A 166 -25.89 -0.17 -21.57
C PRO A 166 -27.19 -0.22 -22.39
N VAL A 167 -27.20 0.52 -23.48
CA VAL A 167 -28.33 0.43 -24.44
C VAL A 167 -28.28 -0.95 -25.07
N SER A 168 -29.26 -1.80 -24.77
CA SER A 168 -29.34 -3.17 -25.30
C SER A 168 -30.42 -3.30 -26.37
N GLN A 169 -30.05 -3.91 -27.50
CA GLN A 169 -30.99 -4.36 -28.52
C GLN A 169 -31.05 -5.90 -28.45
N LEU A 170 -32.23 -6.44 -28.20
CA LEU A 170 -32.43 -7.89 -28.07
C LEU A 170 -32.74 -8.52 -29.45
N THR A 171 -32.16 -9.67 -29.75
CA THR A 171 -32.41 -10.49 -30.92
C THR A 171 -32.43 -11.97 -30.55
N ASN A 172 -33.25 -12.76 -31.28
CA ASN A 172 -33.27 -14.22 -31.15
C ASN A 172 -32.44 -14.88 -32.26
N GLU A 173 -31.91 -14.13 -33.22
CA GLU A 173 -31.21 -14.67 -34.38
C GLU A 173 -29.81 -14.03 -34.51
N LEU A 174 -28.79 -14.86 -34.50
CA LEU A 174 -27.43 -14.48 -34.87
C LEU A 174 -27.26 -14.66 -36.37
N GLN A 175 -26.74 -13.69 -37.10
CA GLN A 175 -26.68 -13.71 -38.51
C GLN A 175 -25.37 -14.32 -39.08
N ASN A 176 -24.23 -14.11 -38.43
CA ASN A 176 -22.92 -14.67 -38.80
C ASN A 176 -21.87 -14.40 -37.72
N ALA A 177 -20.69 -15.06 -37.83
CA ALA A 177 -19.58 -14.92 -36.89
C ALA A 177 -18.94 -13.52 -36.88
N ASP A 178 -19.05 -12.75 -37.98
CA ASP A 178 -18.48 -11.39 -38.09
C ASP A 178 -19.11 -10.41 -37.09
N GLN A 179 -20.23 -10.79 -36.45
CA GLN A 179 -20.88 -9.98 -35.41
C GLN A 179 -20.12 -9.95 -34.06
N PHE A 180 -19.23 -10.93 -33.85
CA PHE A 180 -18.43 -11.02 -32.63
C PHE A 180 -17.04 -10.39 -32.79
N TYR A 181 -17.01 -9.20 -33.37
CA TYR A 181 -15.77 -8.53 -33.68
C TYR A 181 -14.84 -8.32 -32.46
N ASN A 182 -15.40 -8.22 -31.25
CA ASN A 182 -14.65 -8.10 -30.01
C ASN A 182 -13.67 -9.26 -29.81
N VAL A 183 -14.09 -10.50 -30.07
CA VAL A 183 -13.27 -11.70 -29.91
C VAL A 183 -12.10 -11.72 -30.90
N TYR A 184 -12.37 -11.36 -32.18
CA TYR A 184 -11.37 -11.30 -33.22
C TYR A 184 -10.44 -10.09 -33.04
N ARG A 185 -10.97 -8.98 -32.52
CA ARG A 185 -10.19 -7.75 -32.40
C ARG A 185 -9.14 -7.84 -31.29
N VAL A 186 -9.41 -8.59 -30.22
CA VAL A 186 -8.41 -8.91 -29.19
C VAL A 186 -7.49 -10.07 -29.58
N LYS A 187 -7.67 -10.68 -30.77
CA LYS A 187 -6.89 -11.80 -31.30
C LYS A 187 -6.98 -13.09 -30.48
N ALA A 188 -8.11 -13.35 -29.87
CA ALA A 188 -8.33 -14.57 -29.10
C ALA A 188 -8.27 -15.85 -29.97
N PRO A 189 -8.83 -15.90 -31.22
CA PRO A 189 -8.74 -17.07 -32.08
C PRO A 189 -7.32 -17.52 -32.38
N GLU A 190 -6.38 -16.58 -32.54
CA GLU A 190 -4.97 -16.87 -32.77
C GLU A 190 -4.32 -17.57 -31.56
N VAL A 191 -4.78 -17.25 -30.34
CA VAL A 191 -4.34 -17.90 -29.10
C VAL A 191 -4.98 -19.29 -28.97
N TRP A 192 -6.24 -19.47 -29.42
CA TRP A 192 -6.87 -20.80 -29.46
C TRP A 192 -6.14 -21.74 -30.44
N GLU A 193 -5.64 -21.23 -31.56
CA GLU A 193 -4.81 -22.01 -32.50
C GLU A 193 -3.51 -22.50 -31.85
N GLN A 194 -2.99 -21.80 -30.81
CA GLN A 194 -1.86 -22.24 -30.01
C GLN A 194 -2.25 -23.32 -28.96
N GLY A 195 -3.55 -23.61 -28.81
CA GLY A 195 -4.08 -24.57 -27.84
C GLY A 195 -4.57 -23.98 -26.52
N PHE A 196 -4.57 -22.64 -26.37
CA PHE A 196 -5.00 -21.97 -25.15
C PHE A 196 -6.39 -21.37 -25.37
N ASN A 197 -7.42 -21.95 -24.78
CA ASN A 197 -8.81 -21.52 -24.85
C ASN A 197 -9.42 -21.19 -23.47
N GLY A 198 -8.60 -21.20 -22.41
CA GLY A 198 -9.01 -20.99 -21.03
C GLY A 198 -9.36 -22.28 -20.26
N GLU A 199 -9.14 -23.48 -20.84
CA GLU A 199 -9.45 -24.75 -20.17
C GLU A 199 -8.65 -24.89 -18.85
N GLY A 200 -9.35 -25.32 -17.81
CA GLY A 200 -8.78 -25.48 -16.45
C GLY A 200 -8.89 -24.24 -15.56
N LEU A 201 -9.23 -23.08 -16.12
CA LEU A 201 -9.38 -21.81 -15.39
C LEU A 201 -10.85 -21.54 -15.01
N VAL A 202 -11.02 -20.75 -13.96
CA VAL A 202 -12.32 -20.30 -13.47
C VAL A 202 -12.37 -18.77 -13.44
N VAL A 203 -13.31 -18.18 -14.14
CA VAL A 203 -13.60 -16.75 -14.08
C VAL A 203 -14.84 -16.50 -13.24
N ALA A 204 -14.87 -15.40 -12.53
CA ALA A 204 -16.04 -14.95 -11.76
C ALA A 204 -16.58 -13.63 -12.28
N SER A 205 -17.88 -13.38 -12.13
CA SER A 205 -18.46 -12.05 -12.20
C SER A 205 -19.16 -11.68 -10.88
N ILE A 206 -18.93 -10.46 -10.40
CA ILE A 206 -19.79 -9.83 -9.41
C ILE A 206 -20.70 -8.89 -10.19
N ASP A 207 -22.01 -9.20 -10.28
CA ASP A 207 -22.93 -8.54 -11.21
C ASP A 207 -24.41 -8.77 -10.83
N SER A 208 -25.33 -8.65 -11.80
CA SER A 208 -26.79 -8.86 -11.62
C SER A 208 -27.18 -10.35 -11.50
N GLY A 209 -26.22 -11.27 -11.53
CA GLY A 209 -26.43 -12.71 -11.59
C GLY A 209 -26.13 -13.31 -12.96
N VAL A 210 -26.62 -14.51 -13.23
CA VAL A 210 -26.43 -15.19 -14.50
C VAL A 210 -27.53 -16.19 -14.81
N GLN A 211 -28.05 -16.20 -16.06
CA GLN A 211 -28.80 -17.35 -16.55
C GLN A 211 -27.83 -18.48 -16.90
N TRP A 212 -27.50 -19.33 -15.92
CA TRP A 212 -26.47 -20.37 -16.05
C TRP A 212 -26.79 -21.42 -17.09
N ASP A 213 -28.09 -21.74 -17.33
CA ASP A 213 -28.56 -22.74 -18.28
C ASP A 213 -28.82 -22.22 -19.69
N HIS A 214 -28.45 -20.93 -19.94
CA HIS A 214 -28.45 -20.36 -21.29
C HIS A 214 -27.68 -21.30 -22.23
N PRO A 215 -28.19 -21.61 -23.45
CA PRO A 215 -27.54 -22.56 -24.35
C PRO A 215 -26.06 -22.38 -24.60
N TRP A 216 -25.59 -21.13 -24.55
CA TRP A 216 -24.19 -20.75 -24.78
C TRP A 216 -23.34 -20.56 -23.50
N LEU A 217 -23.93 -20.79 -22.32
CA LEU A 217 -23.23 -20.67 -21.03
C LEU A 217 -23.21 -21.99 -20.24
N LYS A 218 -24.25 -22.80 -20.41
CA LYS A 218 -24.53 -23.98 -19.59
C LYS A 218 -23.32 -24.91 -19.40
N ASN A 219 -22.58 -25.18 -20.48
CA ASN A 219 -21.45 -26.10 -20.43
C ASN A 219 -20.22 -25.49 -19.74
N ASN A 220 -20.16 -24.17 -19.67
CA ASN A 220 -19.09 -23.42 -18.97
C ASN A 220 -19.41 -23.16 -17.50
N TYR A 221 -20.69 -23.32 -17.08
CA TYR A 221 -21.04 -23.18 -15.69
C TYR A 221 -20.37 -24.27 -14.84
N ARG A 222 -19.57 -23.87 -13.86
CA ARG A 222 -18.79 -24.81 -13.03
C ARG A 222 -19.69 -25.76 -12.25
N GLY A 223 -20.86 -25.30 -11.82
CA GLY A 223 -21.84 -26.10 -11.09
C GLY A 223 -22.58 -27.13 -11.91
N PHE A 224 -22.45 -27.15 -13.26
CA PHE A 224 -23.14 -28.10 -14.13
C PHE A 224 -22.22 -29.24 -14.55
N ASN A 225 -22.71 -30.49 -14.32
CA ASN A 225 -22.05 -31.68 -14.78
C ASN A 225 -22.73 -32.14 -16.09
N ALA A 226 -22.06 -31.99 -17.23
CA ALA A 226 -22.61 -32.35 -18.53
C ALA A 226 -22.79 -33.87 -18.74
N GLU A 227 -22.05 -34.71 -18.00
CA GLU A 227 -22.17 -36.18 -18.10
C GLU A 227 -23.40 -36.71 -17.38
N THR A 228 -23.73 -36.18 -16.19
CA THR A 228 -24.86 -36.60 -15.37
C THR A 228 -26.11 -35.74 -15.56
N GLY A 229 -25.94 -34.51 -16.04
CA GLY A 229 -27.00 -33.51 -16.14
C GLY A 229 -27.33 -32.87 -14.80
N GLU A 230 -26.60 -33.19 -13.73
CA GLU A 230 -26.79 -32.61 -12.39
C GLU A 230 -26.21 -31.19 -12.29
N VAL A 231 -26.79 -30.37 -11.42
CA VAL A 231 -26.32 -29.04 -11.14
C VAL A 231 -26.15 -28.84 -9.65
N ASP A 232 -25.02 -28.22 -9.25
CA ASP A 232 -24.73 -27.82 -7.89
C ASP A 232 -24.34 -26.33 -7.88
N HIS A 233 -25.17 -25.50 -7.30
CA HIS A 233 -24.96 -24.05 -7.22
C HIS A 233 -24.08 -23.65 -6.03
N SER A 234 -23.92 -24.48 -5.00
CA SER A 234 -23.41 -24.12 -3.67
C SER A 234 -22.03 -23.43 -3.67
N ALA A 235 -21.14 -23.79 -4.60
CA ALA A 235 -19.84 -23.15 -4.76
C ALA A 235 -19.73 -22.34 -6.07
N SER A 236 -20.78 -22.26 -6.86
CA SER A 236 -20.74 -21.68 -8.22
C SER A 236 -21.67 -20.48 -8.38
N PHE A 237 -22.56 -20.26 -7.43
CA PHE A 237 -23.43 -19.09 -7.38
C PHE A 237 -23.60 -18.59 -5.94
N PHE A 238 -23.70 -17.28 -5.81
CA PHE A 238 -24.02 -16.60 -4.56
C PHE A 238 -24.94 -15.42 -4.83
N ASP A 239 -25.99 -15.28 -4.05
CA ASP A 239 -26.92 -14.16 -4.12
C ASP A 239 -26.85 -13.32 -2.84
N ALA A 240 -26.18 -12.18 -2.93
CA ALA A 240 -26.08 -11.20 -1.83
C ALA A 240 -27.32 -10.33 -1.69
N VAL A 241 -28.19 -10.29 -2.72
CA VAL A 241 -29.37 -9.41 -2.78
C VAL A 241 -30.60 -10.05 -2.16
N ASN A 242 -30.97 -11.26 -2.62
CA ASN A 242 -32.20 -11.94 -2.20
C ASN A 242 -31.96 -13.25 -1.43
N GLY A 243 -30.70 -13.76 -1.44
CA GLY A 243 -30.32 -15.00 -0.77
C GLY A 243 -30.85 -16.26 -1.45
N GLU A 244 -31.13 -16.21 -2.77
CA GLU A 244 -31.57 -17.38 -3.53
C GLU A 244 -30.43 -18.37 -3.73
N GLU A 245 -30.72 -19.67 -3.61
CA GLU A 245 -29.70 -20.74 -3.75
C GLU A 245 -29.41 -21.10 -5.21
N ALA A 246 -30.35 -20.89 -6.12
CA ALA A 246 -30.21 -21.25 -7.54
C ALA A 246 -29.80 -20.04 -8.38
N ALA A 247 -28.86 -20.21 -9.28
CA ALA A 247 -28.39 -19.15 -10.16
C ALA A 247 -29.49 -18.64 -11.08
N TYR A 248 -29.64 -17.33 -11.12
CA TYR A 248 -30.56 -16.60 -11.99
C TYR A 248 -30.04 -15.20 -12.26
N ASP A 249 -30.64 -14.54 -13.26
CA ASP A 249 -30.41 -13.15 -13.59
C ASP A 249 -31.76 -12.51 -13.97
N ASP A 250 -32.20 -11.56 -13.19
CA ASP A 250 -33.47 -10.85 -13.36
C ASP A 250 -33.32 -9.49 -14.06
N GLN A 251 -32.09 -9.17 -14.50
CA GLN A 251 -31.75 -7.93 -15.19
C GLN A 251 -31.12 -8.17 -16.57
N GLY A 252 -30.11 -9.03 -16.66
CA GLY A 252 -29.47 -9.49 -17.89
C GLY A 252 -28.04 -9.00 -18.12
N HIS A 253 -27.57 -8.04 -17.37
CA HIS A 253 -26.21 -7.49 -17.52
C HIS A 253 -25.15 -8.55 -17.21
N GLY A 254 -25.26 -9.27 -16.10
CA GLY A 254 -24.30 -10.29 -15.70
C GLY A 254 -24.29 -11.50 -16.64
N THR A 255 -25.43 -11.86 -17.22
CA THR A 255 -25.50 -12.90 -18.28
C THR A 255 -24.76 -12.44 -19.54
N HIS A 256 -24.89 -11.16 -19.92
CA HIS A 256 -24.17 -10.58 -21.07
C HIS A 256 -22.65 -10.53 -20.82
N VAL A 257 -22.23 -10.05 -19.68
CA VAL A 257 -20.82 -9.98 -19.24
C VAL A 257 -20.18 -11.38 -19.24
N THR A 258 -20.86 -12.37 -18.64
CA THR A 258 -20.38 -13.76 -18.60
C THR A 258 -20.24 -14.35 -19.99
N GLY A 259 -21.19 -14.09 -20.90
CA GLY A 259 -21.11 -14.53 -22.29
C GLY A 259 -19.89 -13.97 -23.03
N THR A 260 -19.55 -12.71 -22.78
CA THR A 260 -18.35 -12.09 -23.36
C THR A 260 -17.05 -12.72 -22.85
N MET A 261 -17.02 -13.18 -21.59
CA MET A 261 -15.87 -13.92 -21.06
C MET A 261 -15.72 -15.31 -21.65
N VAL A 262 -16.80 -16.15 -21.63
CA VAL A 262 -16.69 -17.60 -21.83
C VAL A 262 -17.73 -18.22 -22.77
N GLY A 263 -18.64 -17.44 -23.35
CA GLY A 263 -19.75 -17.97 -24.10
C GLY A 263 -19.32 -18.79 -25.30
N THR A 264 -19.90 -20.00 -25.48
CA THR A 264 -19.62 -20.91 -26.59
C THR A 264 -20.86 -21.71 -26.98
N GLY A 265 -21.10 -21.91 -28.29
CA GLY A 265 -22.24 -22.71 -28.76
C GLY A 265 -22.23 -22.96 -30.23
N GLU A 266 -22.65 -24.16 -30.68
CA GLU A 266 -22.87 -24.61 -32.06
C GLU A 266 -21.75 -24.28 -33.08
N GLY A 267 -20.48 -24.21 -32.62
CA GLY A 267 -19.31 -23.86 -33.45
C GLY A 267 -19.12 -22.36 -33.68
N ILE A 268 -19.75 -21.53 -32.89
CA ILE A 268 -19.51 -20.08 -32.81
C ILE A 268 -19.12 -19.74 -31.38
N GLU A 269 -18.00 -19.05 -31.21
CA GLU A 269 -17.49 -18.63 -29.94
C GLU A 269 -17.82 -17.13 -29.77
N ILE A 270 -18.63 -16.79 -28.77
CA ILE A 270 -18.95 -15.40 -28.43
C ILE A 270 -18.06 -14.85 -27.29
N GLY A 271 -17.46 -15.79 -26.52
CA GLY A 271 -16.56 -15.49 -25.42
C GLY A 271 -15.10 -15.57 -25.81
N VAL A 272 -14.27 -14.80 -25.16
CA VAL A 272 -12.82 -14.73 -25.40
C VAL A 272 -12.10 -15.98 -24.91
N ALA A 273 -12.57 -16.61 -23.80
CA ALA A 273 -12.01 -17.83 -23.22
C ALA A 273 -13.06 -18.97 -23.18
N PRO A 274 -13.42 -19.55 -24.34
CA PRO A 274 -14.55 -20.49 -24.47
C PRO A 274 -14.35 -21.82 -23.71
N GLY A 275 -13.11 -22.15 -23.31
CA GLY A 275 -12.81 -23.36 -22.51
C GLY A 275 -12.88 -23.11 -20.99
N ALA A 276 -12.87 -21.87 -20.54
CA ALA A 276 -12.91 -21.55 -19.11
C ALA A 276 -14.28 -21.89 -18.48
N LYS A 277 -14.26 -22.20 -17.18
CA LYS A 277 -15.45 -22.29 -16.35
C LYS A 277 -15.79 -20.95 -15.73
N PHE A 278 -17.07 -20.75 -15.39
CA PHE A 278 -17.46 -19.55 -14.66
C PHE A 278 -18.26 -19.84 -13.38
N ILE A 279 -18.16 -18.90 -12.46
CA ILE A 279 -19.02 -18.74 -11.27
C ILE A 279 -19.57 -17.32 -11.24
N SER A 280 -20.64 -17.06 -10.51
CA SER A 280 -21.26 -15.74 -10.46
C SER A 280 -21.72 -15.40 -9.04
N ALA A 281 -21.45 -14.16 -8.62
CA ALA A 281 -22.02 -13.58 -7.42
C ALA A 281 -22.96 -12.44 -7.82
N LYS A 282 -24.26 -12.60 -7.47
CA LYS A 282 -25.26 -11.56 -7.67
C LYS A 282 -25.18 -10.56 -6.52
N ALA A 283 -24.75 -9.35 -6.81
CA ALA A 283 -24.67 -8.22 -5.89
C ALA A 283 -25.42 -6.99 -6.39
N LEU A 284 -26.02 -7.08 -7.57
CA LEU A 284 -26.87 -6.04 -8.16
C LEU A 284 -28.27 -6.59 -8.36
N ASP A 285 -29.28 -5.76 -8.06
CA ASP A 285 -30.69 -6.09 -8.18
C ASP A 285 -31.21 -5.96 -9.64
N SER A 286 -32.51 -6.13 -9.83
CA SER A 286 -33.19 -5.97 -11.12
C SER A 286 -33.14 -4.54 -11.70
N SER A 287 -32.70 -3.55 -10.93
CA SER A 287 -32.49 -2.17 -11.38
C SER A 287 -31.01 -1.82 -11.60
N ASN A 288 -30.12 -2.82 -11.62
CA ASN A 288 -28.67 -2.67 -11.71
C ASN A 288 -28.06 -1.84 -10.57
N SER A 289 -28.68 -1.89 -9.40
CA SER A 289 -28.22 -1.23 -8.20
C SER A 289 -27.88 -2.26 -7.13
N GLY A 290 -26.87 -1.96 -6.33
CA GLY A 290 -26.49 -2.70 -5.15
C GLY A 290 -25.95 -1.76 -4.09
N THR A 291 -25.61 -2.28 -2.94
CA THR A 291 -25.01 -1.53 -1.84
C THR A 291 -23.57 -2.03 -1.58
N ALA A 292 -22.80 -1.24 -0.84
CA ALA A 292 -21.47 -1.66 -0.40
C ALA A 292 -21.50 -2.99 0.37
N GLN A 293 -22.53 -3.22 1.18
CA GLN A 293 -22.73 -4.48 1.90
C GLN A 293 -22.84 -5.67 0.96
N GLU A 294 -23.66 -5.58 -0.09
CA GLU A 294 -23.85 -6.66 -1.06
C GLU A 294 -22.59 -6.94 -1.86
N ILE A 295 -21.84 -5.90 -2.22
CA ILE A 295 -20.53 -6.05 -2.85
C ILE A 295 -19.51 -6.71 -1.91
N PHE A 296 -19.49 -6.34 -0.61
CA PHE A 296 -18.56 -6.98 0.35
C PHE A 296 -18.92 -8.45 0.58
N ASP A 297 -20.21 -8.79 0.59
CA ASP A 297 -20.68 -10.19 0.67
C ASP A 297 -20.16 -11.00 -0.52
N ALA A 298 -20.39 -10.51 -1.73
CA ALA A 298 -19.91 -11.11 -2.96
C ALA A 298 -18.38 -11.20 -2.98
N ALA A 299 -17.69 -10.12 -2.62
CA ALA A 299 -16.23 -10.06 -2.61
C ALA A 299 -15.61 -11.05 -1.62
N GLN A 300 -16.22 -11.21 -0.45
CA GLN A 300 -15.77 -12.17 0.55
C GLN A 300 -16.05 -13.62 0.12
N TRP A 301 -17.21 -13.87 -0.53
CA TRP A 301 -17.52 -15.18 -1.08
C TRP A 301 -16.56 -15.60 -2.20
N ILE A 302 -16.06 -14.67 -3.02
CA ILE A 302 -15.05 -14.94 -4.06
C ILE A 302 -13.77 -15.56 -3.50
N LEU A 303 -13.38 -15.27 -2.27
CA LEU A 303 -12.19 -15.86 -1.64
C LEU A 303 -12.37 -17.37 -1.32
N GLU A 304 -13.57 -17.77 -0.94
CA GLU A 304 -13.87 -19.14 -0.50
C GLU A 304 -15.31 -19.55 -0.89
N PRO A 305 -15.62 -19.70 -2.19
CA PRO A 305 -16.96 -20.09 -2.62
C PRO A 305 -17.41 -21.43 -2.01
N GLY A 306 -18.58 -21.43 -1.37
CA GLY A 306 -19.05 -22.57 -0.60
C GLY A 306 -18.25 -22.86 0.67
N GLY A 307 -17.42 -21.94 1.11
CA GLY A 307 -16.59 -22.06 2.32
C GLY A 307 -15.26 -22.81 2.13
N ASP A 308 -14.81 -22.98 0.89
CA ASP A 308 -13.55 -23.67 0.55
C ASP A 308 -12.71 -22.81 -0.42
N ALA A 309 -11.51 -22.43 0.02
CA ALA A 309 -10.54 -21.66 -0.75
C ALA A 309 -10.12 -22.33 -2.10
N ASN A 310 -10.24 -23.65 -2.21
CA ASN A 310 -10.02 -24.35 -3.46
C ASN A 310 -11.01 -23.96 -4.57
N ASN A 311 -12.18 -23.43 -4.18
CA ASN A 311 -13.22 -23.03 -5.11
C ASN A 311 -13.07 -21.57 -5.57
N ALA A 312 -12.09 -20.83 -5.08
CA ALA A 312 -11.85 -19.47 -5.52
C ALA A 312 -11.53 -19.42 -7.02
N PRO A 313 -11.99 -18.39 -7.75
CA PRO A 313 -11.68 -18.21 -9.16
C PRO A 313 -10.23 -17.71 -9.34
N ASP A 314 -9.76 -17.76 -10.59
CA ASP A 314 -8.47 -17.20 -10.97
C ASP A 314 -8.59 -15.71 -11.36
N ILE A 315 -9.75 -15.33 -11.89
CA ILE A 315 -10.04 -13.96 -12.33
C ILE A 315 -11.41 -13.54 -11.80
N VAL A 316 -11.56 -12.28 -11.36
CA VAL A 316 -12.85 -11.68 -11.03
C VAL A 316 -13.11 -10.45 -11.89
N ASN A 317 -14.20 -10.48 -12.65
CA ASN A 317 -14.68 -9.35 -13.46
C ASN A 317 -15.65 -8.50 -12.66
N ASN A 318 -15.45 -7.19 -12.68
CA ASN A 318 -16.25 -6.18 -11.99
C ASN A 318 -16.69 -5.12 -13.01
N SER A 319 -17.87 -5.36 -13.61
CA SER A 319 -18.46 -4.45 -14.61
C SER A 319 -19.44 -3.48 -13.95
N TRP A 320 -19.07 -2.90 -12.82
CA TRP A 320 -19.85 -1.95 -12.03
C TRP A 320 -18.93 -0.86 -11.45
N GLY A 321 -19.52 0.23 -10.97
CA GLY A 321 -18.76 1.32 -10.41
C GLY A 321 -19.60 2.26 -9.55
N MET A 322 -18.95 3.33 -9.10
CA MET A 322 -19.55 4.40 -8.30
C MET A 322 -19.20 5.73 -8.97
N SER A 323 -20.17 6.27 -9.70
CA SER A 323 -20.03 7.57 -10.34
C SER A 323 -20.30 8.71 -9.37
N GLY A 324 -19.48 9.76 -9.45
CA GLY A 324 -19.70 10.98 -8.66
C GLY A 324 -19.28 10.90 -7.19
N LEU A 325 -18.74 9.77 -6.72
CA LEU A 325 -18.15 9.63 -5.39
C LEU A 325 -16.62 9.75 -5.47
N SER A 326 -16.03 10.33 -4.44
CA SER A 326 -14.58 10.43 -4.29
C SER A 326 -14.04 9.35 -3.32
N PRO A 327 -12.72 9.07 -3.34
CA PRO A 327 -12.12 8.19 -2.32
C PRO A 327 -12.37 8.65 -0.88
N GLU A 328 -12.53 9.94 -0.65
CA GLU A 328 -12.87 10.48 0.67
C GLU A 328 -14.29 10.12 1.11
N ASP A 329 -15.24 9.96 0.15
CA ASP A 329 -16.62 9.61 0.45
C ASP A 329 -16.80 8.14 0.82
N VAL A 330 -16.03 7.25 0.17
CA VAL A 330 -16.16 5.79 0.30
C VAL A 330 -15.05 5.13 1.13
N GLY A 331 -14.03 5.88 1.55
CA GLY A 331 -12.88 5.32 2.27
C GLY A 331 -12.02 4.37 1.41
N GLU A 332 -11.15 3.60 2.06
CA GLU A 332 -10.20 2.70 1.39
C GLU A 332 -10.75 1.25 1.23
N TYR A 333 -12.04 1.01 1.51
CA TYR A 333 -12.62 -0.34 1.59
C TYR A 333 -12.45 -1.17 0.33
N PHE A 334 -12.75 -0.60 -0.85
CA PHE A 334 -12.60 -1.32 -2.10
C PHE A 334 -11.14 -1.53 -2.49
N ARG A 335 -10.27 -0.65 -2.05
CA ARG A 335 -8.83 -0.80 -2.22
C ARG A 335 -8.31 -1.97 -1.39
N ASP A 336 -8.81 -2.13 -0.16
CA ASP A 336 -8.54 -3.29 0.67
C ASP A 336 -8.98 -4.59 -0.03
N VAL A 337 -10.21 -4.63 -0.58
CA VAL A 337 -10.75 -5.78 -1.32
C VAL A 337 -9.85 -6.16 -2.50
N ILE A 338 -9.48 -5.18 -3.33
CA ILE A 338 -8.62 -5.40 -4.50
C ILE A 338 -7.26 -5.98 -4.08
N THR A 339 -6.65 -5.40 -3.06
CA THR A 339 -5.36 -5.86 -2.53
C THR A 339 -5.45 -7.29 -2.00
N VAL A 340 -6.50 -7.62 -1.26
CA VAL A 340 -6.73 -8.97 -0.73
C VAL A 340 -6.90 -10.00 -1.86
N TRP A 341 -7.64 -9.68 -2.93
CA TRP A 341 -7.76 -10.58 -4.08
C TRP A 341 -6.40 -10.83 -4.76
N GLN A 342 -5.62 -9.77 -4.95
CA GLN A 342 -4.27 -9.89 -5.52
C GLN A 342 -3.33 -10.73 -4.65
N ASP A 343 -3.36 -10.52 -3.33
CA ASP A 343 -2.58 -11.32 -2.38
C ASP A 343 -3.06 -12.78 -2.31
N ALA A 344 -4.32 -13.04 -2.65
CA ALA A 344 -4.88 -14.39 -2.84
C ALA A 344 -4.64 -14.96 -4.25
N ASN A 345 -3.87 -14.28 -5.09
CA ASN A 345 -3.61 -14.63 -6.49
C ASN A 345 -4.88 -14.73 -7.34
N ILE A 346 -5.83 -13.79 -7.15
CA ILE A 346 -7.03 -13.62 -7.97
C ILE A 346 -6.88 -12.31 -8.74
N PHE A 347 -6.95 -12.36 -10.08
CA PHE A 347 -6.78 -11.18 -10.92
C PHE A 347 -8.07 -10.36 -11.02
N PRO A 348 -8.14 -9.14 -10.44
CA PRO A 348 -9.34 -8.30 -10.48
C PRO A 348 -9.32 -7.36 -11.70
N VAL A 349 -10.36 -7.43 -12.53
CA VAL A 349 -10.58 -6.56 -13.70
C VAL A 349 -11.78 -5.66 -13.44
N PHE A 350 -11.68 -4.38 -13.78
CA PHE A 350 -12.73 -3.38 -13.57
C PHE A 350 -13.05 -2.61 -14.86
N SER A 351 -14.33 -2.35 -15.09
CA SER A 351 -14.74 -1.36 -16.08
C SER A 351 -14.33 0.07 -15.62
N ALA A 352 -13.82 0.89 -16.54
CA ALA A 352 -13.36 2.24 -16.21
C ALA A 352 -14.50 3.23 -15.87
N GLY A 353 -15.73 2.93 -16.28
CA GLY A 353 -16.91 3.77 -16.15
C GLY A 353 -17.36 4.36 -17.49
N ASN A 354 -18.58 4.89 -17.55
CA ASN A 354 -19.25 5.39 -18.75
C ASN A 354 -19.56 6.91 -18.71
N ASP A 355 -18.85 7.66 -17.86
CA ASP A 355 -19.01 9.11 -17.66
C ASP A 355 -18.06 9.97 -18.49
N GLY A 356 -17.36 9.39 -19.48
CA GLY A 356 -16.27 10.04 -20.20
C GLY A 356 -16.70 11.33 -20.90
N GLN A 357 -17.67 11.27 -21.80
CA GLN A 357 -18.12 12.43 -22.59
C GLN A 357 -16.93 13.30 -23.05
N LEU A 358 -15.78 12.65 -23.36
CA LEU A 358 -14.50 13.28 -23.72
C LEU A 358 -13.94 14.24 -22.64
N LYS A 359 -14.21 13.97 -21.36
CA LYS A 359 -13.66 14.72 -20.23
C LYS A 359 -12.66 13.90 -19.45
N GLU A 360 -11.55 14.54 -19.05
CA GLU A 360 -10.54 13.93 -18.18
C GLU A 360 -11.01 13.83 -16.71
N GLY A 361 -10.44 12.87 -16.00
CA GLY A 361 -10.71 12.65 -14.58
C GLY A 361 -12.06 12.02 -14.29
N THR A 362 -12.62 11.24 -15.23
CA THR A 362 -13.95 10.62 -15.12
C THR A 362 -13.90 9.12 -14.81
N VAL A 363 -12.71 8.51 -14.71
CA VAL A 363 -12.60 7.11 -14.28
C VAL A 363 -13.21 6.96 -12.89
N GLY A 364 -14.18 6.04 -12.78
CA GLY A 364 -14.97 5.84 -11.56
C GLY A 364 -14.26 4.96 -10.52
N LEU A 365 -14.80 4.93 -9.30
CA LEU A 365 -14.42 3.96 -8.27
C LEU A 365 -15.06 2.59 -8.58
N PRO A 366 -14.34 1.49 -8.32
CA PRO A 366 -12.98 1.36 -7.79
C PRO A 366 -11.87 1.35 -8.86
N ALA A 367 -12.18 1.47 -10.15
CA ALA A 367 -11.25 1.41 -11.28
C ALA A 367 -10.14 2.46 -11.20
N LEU A 368 -10.40 3.62 -10.59
CA LEU A 368 -9.41 4.70 -10.43
C LEU A 368 -8.26 4.36 -9.45
N TYR A 369 -8.43 3.34 -8.59
CA TYR A 369 -7.35 2.96 -7.67
C TYR A 369 -6.15 2.38 -8.41
N PRO A 370 -4.92 2.65 -7.92
CA PRO A 370 -3.69 2.12 -8.51
C PRO A 370 -3.67 0.59 -8.61
N GLU A 371 -4.23 -0.08 -7.61
CA GLU A 371 -4.27 -1.53 -7.52
C GLU A 371 -5.25 -2.16 -8.52
N ALA A 372 -6.32 -1.46 -8.89
CA ALA A 372 -7.30 -1.94 -9.87
C ALA A 372 -6.71 -2.03 -11.28
N PHE A 373 -7.14 -3.02 -12.06
CA PHE A 373 -6.87 -3.10 -13.49
C PHE A 373 -8.11 -2.59 -14.26
N ALA A 374 -8.01 -1.35 -14.73
CA ALA A 374 -9.12 -0.62 -15.34
C ALA A 374 -9.13 -0.76 -16.86
N VAL A 375 -10.30 -1.01 -17.44
CA VAL A 375 -10.48 -1.23 -18.88
C VAL A 375 -11.38 -0.15 -19.48
N GLY A 376 -10.85 0.60 -20.46
CA GLY A 376 -11.57 1.53 -21.29
C GLY A 376 -12.24 0.86 -22.49
N ALA A 377 -13.14 1.58 -23.19
CA ALA A 377 -13.88 1.04 -24.31
C ALA A 377 -13.49 1.70 -25.66
N THR A 378 -13.35 0.85 -26.70
CA THR A 378 -13.20 1.27 -28.09
C THR A 378 -14.32 0.73 -28.97
N ASP A 379 -14.53 1.35 -30.12
CA ASP A 379 -15.42 0.84 -31.17
C ASP A 379 -14.69 -0.18 -32.09
N GLN A 380 -15.41 -0.69 -33.08
CA GLN A 380 -14.88 -1.63 -34.09
C GLN A 380 -13.73 -1.05 -34.96
N ASN A 381 -13.51 0.26 -34.97
CA ASN A 381 -12.45 0.96 -35.69
C ASN A 381 -11.32 1.41 -34.75
N ASP A 382 -11.29 0.93 -33.52
CA ASP A 382 -10.36 1.32 -32.44
C ASP A 382 -10.49 2.78 -31.99
N ALA A 383 -11.57 3.46 -32.36
CA ALA A 383 -11.81 4.81 -31.86
C ALA A 383 -12.29 4.75 -30.41
N LEU A 384 -11.83 5.71 -29.61
CA LEU A 384 -12.28 5.83 -28.21
C LEU A 384 -13.79 6.03 -28.17
N ALA A 385 -14.50 5.18 -27.43
CA ALA A 385 -15.92 5.34 -27.24
C ALA A 385 -16.23 6.65 -26.47
N GLU A 386 -17.21 7.43 -26.94
CA GLU A 386 -17.53 8.73 -26.37
C GLU A 386 -17.88 8.65 -24.88
N PHE A 387 -18.51 7.54 -24.45
CA PHE A 387 -18.88 7.29 -23.06
C PHE A 387 -17.71 6.81 -22.21
N SER A 388 -16.64 6.22 -22.80
CA SER A 388 -15.55 5.63 -22.00
C SER A 388 -14.94 6.66 -21.06
N SER A 389 -14.91 6.35 -19.78
CA SER A 389 -14.28 7.20 -18.76
C SER A 389 -12.78 7.36 -19.00
N ILE A 390 -12.27 8.55 -18.74
CA ILE A 390 -10.94 9.02 -19.11
C ILE A 390 -10.20 9.42 -17.84
N GLY A 391 -8.92 9.00 -17.74
CA GLY A 391 -8.02 9.41 -16.66
C GLY A 391 -7.63 10.90 -16.71
N PRO A 392 -6.58 11.30 -16.00
CA PRO A 392 -5.75 10.46 -15.14
C PRO A 392 -6.41 10.11 -13.80
N SER A 393 -5.84 9.13 -13.10
CA SER A 393 -6.20 8.88 -11.70
C SER A 393 -5.72 10.02 -10.80
N PRO A 394 -6.47 10.37 -9.72
CA PRO A 394 -6.00 11.33 -8.73
C PRO A 394 -4.74 10.86 -7.97
N TYR A 395 -4.40 9.59 -8.07
CA TYR A 395 -3.17 9.01 -7.50
C TYR A 395 -1.93 9.16 -8.41
N GLY A 396 -2.09 9.81 -9.59
CA GLY A 396 -1.00 10.12 -10.51
C GLY A 396 -0.66 9.01 -11.51
N GLU A 397 -1.48 7.97 -11.60
CA GLU A 397 -1.33 6.88 -12.57
C GLU A 397 -2.16 7.10 -13.84
N THR A 398 -1.68 6.56 -14.95
CA THR A 398 -2.46 6.48 -16.17
C THR A 398 -3.60 5.50 -15.96
N LYS A 399 -4.83 5.97 -16.19
CA LYS A 399 -6.04 5.18 -16.25
C LYS A 399 -6.82 5.56 -17.51
N PRO A 400 -7.54 4.61 -18.13
CA PRO A 400 -7.56 3.17 -17.85
C PRO A 400 -6.17 2.53 -18.02
N ASP A 401 -5.97 1.27 -17.59
CA ASP A 401 -4.71 0.55 -17.83
C ASP A 401 -4.57 0.15 -19.30
N VAL A 402 -5.63 -0.44 -19.87
CA VAL A 402 -5.76 -0.79 -21.28
C VAL A 402 -7.17 -0.48 -21.77
N SER A 403 -7.39 -0.61 -23.07
CA SER A 403 -8.72 -0.58 -23.68
C SER A 403 -9.06 -1.90 -24.38
N ALA A 404 -10.35 -2.18 -24.52
CA ALA A 404 -10.87 -3.31 -25.29
C ALA A 404 -12.15 -2.91 -26.04
N PRO A 405 -12.61 -3.72 -27.02
CA PRO A 405 -13.89 -3.48 -27.68
C PRO A 405 -15.06 -3.42 -26.70
N GLY A 406 -15.81 -2.32 -26.72
CA GLY A 406 -16.92 -2.08 -25.80
C GLY A 406 -18.14 -1.43 -26.44
N VAL A 407 -18.19 -1.30 -27.77
CA VAL A 407 -19.32 -0.69 -28.51
C VAL A 407 -20.01 -1.75 -29.35
N ASP A 408 -21.34 -1.84 -29.25
CA ASP A 408 -22.19 -2.79 -30.00
C ASP A 408 -21.75 -4.26 -29.84
N ILE A 409 -21.39 -4.65 -28.63
CA ILE A 409 -20.98 -6.02 -28.30
C ILE A 409 -22.19 -6.92 -28.17
N ILE A 410 -22.20 -8.02 -28.93
CA ILE A 410 -23.25 -9.04 -28.88
C ILE A 410 -22.83 -10.15 -27.94
N SER A 411 -23.72 -10.51 -26.99
CA SER A 411 -23.51 -11.61 -26.05
C SER A 411 -24.82 -12.27 -25.62
N SER A 412 -24.73 -13.32 -24.77
CA SER A 412 -25.88 -14.01 -24.21
C SER A 412 -26.77 -13.07 -23.35
N TYR A 413 -28.08 -13.32 -23.37
CA TYR A 413 -29.06 -12.56 -22.58
C TYR A 413 -30.16 -13.48 -22.05
N PRO A 414 -30.75 -13.21 -20.86
CA PRO A 414 -31.80 -14.04 -20.31
C PRO A 414 -32.97 -14.32 -21.25
N GLY A 415 -33.57 -15.52 -21.14
CA GLY A 415 -34.62 -16.01 -22.01
C GLY A 415 -34.09 -16.66 -23.29
N ASP A 416 -32.84 -17.16 -23.27
CA ASP A 416 -32.15 -17.82 -24.41
C ASP A 416 -31.99 -16.84 -25.59
N MET A 417 -31.86 -15.54 -25.29
CA MET A 417 -31.69 -14.46 -26.26
C MET A 417 -30.24 -13.98 -26.34
N TYR A 418 -30.01 -13.10 -27.29
CA TYR A 418 -28.75 -12.37 -27.44
C TYR A 418 -29.03 -10.88 -27.34
N GLY A 419 -28.14 -10.16 -26.68
CA GLY A 419 -28.23 -8.72 -26.52
C GLY A 419 -27.04 -8.00 -27.11
N THR A 420 -27.27 -6.86 -27.75
CA THR A 420 -26.21 -5.93 -28.16
C THR A 420 -26.12 -4.84 -27.13
N ALA A 421 -24.96 -4.66 -26.51
CA ALA A 421 -24.74 -3.66 -25.48
C ALA A 421 -23.46 -2.86 -25.75
N SER A 422 -23.40 -1.63 -25.21
CA SER A 422 -22.23 -0.77 -25.30
C SER A 422 -21.88 -0.21 -23.93
N GLY A 423 -20.63 -0.30 -23.53
CA GLY A 423 -20.13 0.13 -22.23
C GLY A 423 -18.72 -0.38 -21.96
N THR A 424 -18.01 0.24 -21.03
CA THR A 424 -16.78 -0.33 -20.48
C THR A 424 -17.06 -1.65 -19.76
N SER A 425 -18.30 -1.87 -19.34
CA SER A 425 -18.82 -3.16 -18.82
C SER A 425 -18.74 -4.32 -19.83
N MET A 426 -18.67 -4.02 -21.15
CA MET A 426 -18.50 -5.01 -22.24
C MET A 426 -17.02 -5.17 -22.61
N ALA A 427 -16.20 -4.15 -22.35
CA ALA A 427 -14.76 -4.18 -22.57
C ALA A 427 -14.01 -4.96 -21.49
N ALA A 428 -14.36 -4.78 -20.21
CA ALA A 428 -13.72 -5.46 -19.08
C ALA A 428 -13.77 -7.00 -19.17
N PRO A 429 -14.92 -7.63 -19.48
CA PRO A 429 -14.98 -9.09 -19.62
C PRO A 429 -14.15 -9.65 -20.79
N ALA A 430 -13.91 -8.86 -21.85
CA ALA A 430 -12.98 -9.29 -22.89
C ALA A 430 -11.56 -9.43 -22.36
N VAL A 431 -11.10 -8.47 -21.52
CA VAL A 431 -9.79 -8.54 -20.85
C VAL A 431 -9.75 -9.65 -19.80
N SER A 432 -10.85 -9.90 -19.08
CA SER A 432 -10.96 -11.03 -18.15
C SER A 432 -10.80 -12.38 -18.89
N GLY A 433 -11.38 -12.50 -20.08
CA GLY A 433 -11.18 -13.65 -20.95
C GLY A 433 -9.74 -13.77 -21.43
N VAL A 434 -9.12 -12.67 -21.88
CA VAL A 434 -7.69 -12.69 -22.26
C VAL A 434 -6.82 -13.16 -21.09
N ALA A 435 -7.04 -12.64 -19.87
CA ALA A 435 -6.29 -13.09 -18.69
C ALA A 435 -6.43 -14.61 -18.45
N ALA A 436 -7.60 -15.21 -18.70
CA ALA A 436 -7.77 -16.65 -18.62
C ALA A 436 -6.96 -17.43 -19.66
N LEU A 437 -6.84 -16.89 -20.90
CA LEU A 437 -5.97 -17.47 -21.92
C LEU A 437 -4.50 -17.43 -21.49
N LEU A 438 -4.07 -16.29 -20.90
CA LEU A 438 -2.69 -16.10 -20.43
C LEU A 438 -2.34 -17.04 -19.27
N LEU A 439 -3.24 -17.20 -18.30
CA LEU A 439 -3.03 -18.13 -17.17
C LEU A 439 -3.02 -19.61 -17.62
N GLN A 440 -3.70 -19.97 -18.73
CA GLN A 440 -3.54 -21.28 -19.31
C GLN A 440 -2.17 -21.44 -19.97
N ALA A 441 -1.67 -20.39 -20.65
CA ALA A 441 -0.35 -20.39 -21.29
C ALA A 441 0.80 -20.42 -20.25
N ASN A 442 0.63 -19.73 -19.13
CA ASN A 442 1.57 -19.75 -18.00
C ASN A 442 0.80 -19.82 -16.65
N PRO A 443 0.57 -21.04 -16.12
CA PRO A 443 -0.17 -21.23 -14.86
C PRO A 443 0.53 -20.69 -13.61
N ASP A 444 1.81 -20.40 -13.68
CA ASP A 444 2.60 -19.86 -12.56
C ASP A 444 2.62 -18.32 -12.56
N ALA A 445 1.99 -17.67 -13.56
CA ALA A 445 1.97 -16.22 -13.66
C ALA A 445 1.26 -15.57 -12.46
N THR A 446 1.91 -14.59 -11.89
CA THR A 446 1.35 -13.76 -10.81
C THR A 446 0.40 -12.70 -11.37
N VAL A 447 -0.45 -12.15 -10.49
CA VAL A 447 -1.33 -11.02 -10.86
C VAL A 447 -0.52 -9.82 -11.38
N GLU A 448 0.64 -9.54 -10.82
CA GLU A 448 1.49 -8.44 -11.28
C GLU A 448 2.09 -8.71 -12.67
N GLU A 449 2.51 -9.95 -12.96
CA GLU A 449 2.97 -10.33 -14.30
C GLU A 449 1.86 -10.24 -15.34
N LEU A 450 0.63 -10.65 -15.00
CA LEU A 450 -0.53 -10.44 -15.87
C LEU A 450 -0.79 -8.97 -16.15
N LYS A 451 -0.77 -8.11 -15.12
CA LYS A 451 -0.94 -6.65 -15.28
C LYS A 451 0.12 -6.06 -16.19
N ASN A 452 1.36 -6.47 -16.01
CA ASN A 452 2.48 -5.95 -16.80
C ASN A 452 2.43 -6.43 -18.24
N VAL A 453 2.25 -7.72 -18.49
CA VAL A 453 2.20 -8.25 -19.87
C VAL A 453 1.04 -7.67 -20.66
N LEU A 454 -0.15 -7.53 -20.06
CA LEU A 454 -1.31 -6.92 -20.69
C LEU A 454 -1.07 -5.45 -21.09
N LYS A 455 -0.33 -4.71 -20.29
CA LYS A 455 0.04 -3.29 -20.59
C LYS A 455 1.15 -3.19 -21.63
N GLU A 456 2.20 -3.99 -21.49
CA GLU A 456 3.41 -3.91 -22.32
C GLU A 456 3.18 -4.40 -23.75
N THR A 457 2.25 -5.36 -23.94
CA THR A 457 1.93 -5.94 -25.25
C THR A 457 0.71 -5.34 -25.91
N ALA A 458 0.00 -4.42 -25.25
CA ALA A 458 -1.15 -3.73 -25.81
C ALA A 458 -0.78 -3.03 -27.13
N THR A 459 -1.65 -3.15 -28.13
CA THR A 459 -1.47 -2.40 -29.39
C THR A 459 -1.65 -0.91 -29.13
N PRO A 460 -0.61 -0.07 -29.33
CA PRO A 460 -0.66 1.37 -29.03
C PRO A 460 -1.81 2.07 -29.77
N LEU A 461 -2.63 2.84 -29.04
CA LEU A 461 -3.70 3.65 -29.60
C LEU A 461 -3.50 5.13 -29.28
N THR A 462 -3.67 5.97 -30.30
CA THR A 462 -3.58 7.41 -30.22
C THR A 462 -4.67 8.08 -31.07
N ASN A 463 -4.98 9.34 -30.78
CA ASN A 463 -5.85 10.18 -31.62
C ASN A 463 -5.36 11.63 -31.58
N GLU A 464 -6.16 12.59 -32.09
CA GLU A 464 -5.77 14.00 -32.12
C GLU A 464 -5.58 14.62 -30.73
N THR A 465 -6.25 14.10 -29.71
CA THR A 465 -6.15 14.55 -28.30
C THR A 465 -5.05 13.81 -27.53
N TYR A 466 -4.97 12.51 -27.73
CA TYR A 466 -4.05 11.60 -27.03
C TYR A 466 -3.00 11.10 -28.00
N THR A 467 -1.87 11.81 -28.08
CA THR A 467 -0.83 11.62 -29.11
C THR A 467 0.32 10.73 -28.69
N GLU A 468 0.41 10.39 -27.40
CA GLU A 468 1.48 9.56 -26.80
C GLU A 468 0.88 8.31 -26.14
N VAL A 469 1.69 7.30 -25.85
CA VAL A 469 1.30 6.06 -25.15
C VAL A 469 2.28 5.84 -23.99
N PRO A 470 1.80 5.51 -22.78
CA PRO A 470 0.39 5.41 -22.41
C PRO A 470 -0.29 6.78 -22.30
N ASN A 471 -1.62 6.80 -22.39
CA ASN A 471 -2.40 8.02 -22.29
C ASN A 471 -3.73 7.82 -21.54
N SER A 472 -4.33 8.92 -21.11
CA SER A 472 -5.55 8.90 -20.30
C SER A 472 -6.81 8.41 -21.02
N GLY A 473 -6.82 8.39 -22.37
CA GLY A 473 -7.98 7.91 -23.15
C GLY A 473 -7.97 6.41 -23.35
N PHE A 474 -6.85 5.85 -23.75
CA PHE A 474 -6.72 4.46 -24.16
C PHE A 474 -5.85 3.60 -23.21
N GLY A 475 -5.25 4.18 -22.19
CA GLY A 475 -4.24 3.51 -21.39
C GLY A 475 -2.99 3.19 -22.19
N HIS A 476 -2.50 1.96 -22.06
CA HIS A 476 -1.39 1.44 -22.87
C HIS A 476 -1.80 1.07 -24.31
N GLY A 477 -3.10 1.03 -24.60
CA GLY A 477 -3.64 0.73 -25.92
C GLY A 477 -4.69 -0.38 -25.90
N LEU A 478 -4.98 -0.97 -27.05
CA LEU A 478 -5.91 -2.07 -27.19
C LEU A 478 -5.25 -3.38 -26.75
N VAL A 479 -5.93 -4.14 -25.89
CA VAL A 479 -5.45 -5.46 -25.46
C VAL A 479 -5.22 -6.39 -26.66
N ASP A 480 -4.07 -7.09 -26.67
CA ASP A 480 -3.63 -7.99 -27.73
C ASP A 480 -3.31 -9.37 -27.09
N ALA A 481 -4.29 -10.30 -27.17
CA ALA A 481 -4.17 -11.60 -26.54
C ALA A 481 -3.01 -12.41 -27.11
N LEU A 482 -2.76 -12.34 -28.44
CA LEU A 482 -1.69 -13.09 -29.09
C LEU A 482 -0.32 -12.60 -28.61
N ALA A 483 -0.08 -11.27 -28.68
CA ALA A 483 1.18 -10.71 -28.23
C ALA A 483 1.43 -10.95 -26.74
N ALA A 484 0.36 -10.90 -25.93
CA ALA A 484 0.46 -11.19 -24.50
C ALA A 484 0.73 -12.68 -24.21
N ALA A 485 0.06 -13.61 -24.96
CA ALA A 485 0.29 -15.04 -24.83
C ALA A 485 1.73 -15.42 -25.24
N ASP A 486 2.21 -14.87 -26.35
CA ASP A 486 3.58 -15.09 -26.78
C ASP A 486 4.58 -14.59 -25.74
N ALA A 487 4.38 -13.38 -25.20
CA ALA A 487 5.27 -12.79 -24.23
C ALA A 487 5.27 -13.53 -22.86
N ILE A 488 4.10 -13.99 -22.40
CA ILE A 488 4.00 -14.69 -21.10
C ILE A 488 4.47 -16.16 -21.20
N ALA A 489 4.36 -16.77 -22.39
CA ALA A 489 4.86 -18.13 -22.65
C ALA A 489 6.37 -18.12 -22.96
N GLU A 490 6.88 -17.03 -23.56
CA GLU A 490 8.30 -16.82 -23.83
C GLU A 490 9.08 -16.32 -22.62
N GLN A 491 8.42 -16.08 -21.47
CA GLN A 491 9.18 -15.87 -20.23
C GLN A 491 10.06 -17.12 -20.03
N PRO A 492 11.35 -17.10 -20.42
CA PRO A 492 12.21 -18.26 -20.20
C PRO A 492 12.21 -18.50 -18.70
N GLU A 493 12.29 -19.77 -18.28
CA GLU A 493 13.01 -20.10 -17.05
C GLU A 493 14.15 -19.11 -17.00
N GLN A 494 14.06 -18.09 -16.14
CA GLN A 494 15.14 -17.09 -16.03
C GLN A 494 16.42 -17.91 -15.97
N PRO A 495 17.43 -17.67 -16.85
CA PRO A 495 18.68 -18.34 -16.66
C PRO A 495 19.02 -18.05 -15.20
N GLU A 496 19.35 -19.10 -14.44
CA GLU A 496 19.86 -18.98 -13.07
C GLU A 496 21.11 -18.09 -13.07
N HIS A 497 20.91 -16.79 -13.25
CA HIS A 497 21.77 -15.84 -12.61
C HIS A 497 21.38 -15.97 -11.13
N PRO A 498 22.32 -16.32 -10.25
CA PRO A 498 22.02 -16.32 -8.84
C PRO A 498 21.35 -15.00 -8.54
N ALA A 499 20.09 -15.06 -8.07
CA ALA A 499 19.32 -13.87 -7.75
C ALA A 499 20.21 -12.98 -6.90
N LYS A 500 20.30 -11.69 -7.25
CA LYS A 500 21.08 -10.74 -6.46
C LYS A 500 20.43 -10.70 -5.09
N GLU A 501 21.11 -11.22 -4.09
CA GLU A 501 20.64 -11.13 -2.71
C GLU A 501 21.02 -9.76 -2.15
N ILE A 502 20.07 -9.16 -1.44
CA ILE A 502 20.31 -7.91 -0.71
C ILE A 502 21.10 -8.24 0.56
N GLU A 503 22.31 -7.67 0.66
CA GLU A 503 23.13 -7.77 1.86
C GLU A 503 22.50 -6.98 3.02
N ARG A 504 22.66 -7.49 4.23
CA ARG A 504 22.15 -6.84 5.44
C ARG A 504 23.27 -6.63 6.44
N LEU A 505 23.57 -5.38 6.76
CA LEU A 505 24.49 -5.01 7.84
C LEU A 505 23.66 -4.80 9.13
N SER A 506 23.72 -5.78 10.03
CA SER A 506 22.89 -5.76 11.25
C SER A 506 23.53 -6.53 12.41
N GLY A 507 23.42 -5.96 13.61
CA GLY A 507 23.68 -6.64 14.89
C GLY A 507 22.37 -6.92 15.65
N LYS A 508 22.48 -7.51 16.84
CA LYS A 508 21.32 -7.84 17.71
C LYS A 508 20.56 -6.61 18.20
N ASN A 509 21.16 -5.45 18.11
CA ASN A 509 20.62 -4.17 18.55
C ASN A 509 21.34 -3.03 17.81
N ARG A 510 20.86 -1.80 17.93
CA ARG A 510 21.40 -0.60 17.26
C ARG A 510 22.90 -0.34 17.52
N TYR A 511 23.43 -0.77 18.66
CA TYR A 511 24.85 -0.59 19.01
C TYR A 511 25.71 -1.56 18.21
N GLU A 512 25.26 -2.81 18.14
CA GLU A 512 25.95 -3.84 17.34
C GLU A 512 25.77 -3.58 15.82
N THR A 513 24.63 -3.05 15.38
CA THR A 513 24.47 -2.62 13.98
C THR A 513 25.47 -1.49 13.63
N ALA A 514 25.68 -0.54 14.54
CA ALA A 514 26.67 0.52 14.32
C ALA A 514 28.11 -0.04 14.18
N ILE A 515 28.40 -1.12 14.91
CA ILE A 515 29.68 -1.84 14.83
C ILE A 515 29.79 -2.59 13.49
N GLU A 516 28.77 -3.32 13.05
CA GLU A 516 28.73 -3.99 11.75
C GLU A 516 28.96 -2.98 10.59
N VAL A 517 28.30 -1.82 10.65
CA VAL A 517 28.50 -0.73 9.69
C VAL A 517 29.96 -0.24 9.72
N SER A 518 30.53 -0.10 10.91
CA SER A 518 31.95 0.28 11.09
C SER A 518 32.90 -0.75 10.51
N GLN A 519 32.69 -2.03 10.79
CA GLN A 519 33.51 -3.14 10.31
C GLN A 519 33.47 -3.30 8.80
N ASN A 520 32.33 -2.98 8.19
CA ASN A 520 32.18 -3.00 6.75
C ASN A 520 32.92 -1.82 6.07
N GLY A 521 32.90 -0.63 6.68
CA GLY A 521 33.44 0.59 6.07
C GLY A 521 34.90 0.93 6.41
N TRP A 522 35.47 0.40 7.51
CA TRP A 522 36.81 0.78 8.01
C TRP A 522 37.61 -0.43 8.46
N ALA A 523 38.80 -0.55 7.93
CA ALA A 523 39.70 -1.64 8.27
C ALA A 523 40.28 -1.52 9.69
N ASP A 524 40.95 -2.59 10.16
CA ASP A 524 41.68 -2.58 11.41
C ASP A 524 42.80 -1.54 11.36
N ASP A 525 43.03 -0.84 12.48
CA ASP A 525 44.10 0.16 12.63
C ASP A 525 44.05 1.27 11.54
N SER A 526 42.85 1.65 11.05
CA SER A 526 42.75 2.57 9.91
C SER A 526 42.22 3.98 10.28
N VAL A 527 41.92 4.25 11.57
CA VAL A 527 41.25 5.48 12.00
C VAL A 527 41.99 6.12 13.17
N ASP A 528 42.45 7.35 13.02
CA ASP A 528 43.13 8.07 14.11
C ASP A 528 42.15 8.55 15.22
N LYS A 529 40.93 8.86 14.85
CA LYS A 529 39.92 9.42 15.74
C LYS A 529 38.54 8.81 15.45
N VAL A 530 37.70 8.64 16.46
CA VAL A 530 36.35 8.08 16.32
C VAL A 530 35.30 8.95 16.97
N ILE A 531 34.11 8.96 16.38
CA ILE A 531 32.95 9.69 16.94
C ILE A 531 32.06 8.70 17.72
N VAL A 532 31.73 9.06 18.97
CA VAL A 532 30.78 8.31 19.82
C VAL A 532 29.57 9.19 20.10
N ALA A 533 28.37 8.64 19.86
CA ALA A 533 27.12 9.30 20.14
C ALA A 533 26.17 8.40 20.95
N ARG A 534 25.14 8.99 21.59
CA ARG A 534 24.12 8.20 22.25
C ARG A 534 23.23 7.48 21.24
N GLY A 535 22.86 6.25 21.53
CA GLY A 535 22.01 5.43 20.66
C GLY A 535 20.52 5.47 21.00
N ASP A 536 20.12 6.04 22.13
CA ASP A 536 18.73 6.09 22.62
C ASP A 536 18.01 7.42 22.32
N ASP A 537 18.69 8.39 21.70
CA ASP A 537 18.13 9.64 21.17
C ASP A 537 19.00 10.11 19.99
N PHE A 538 18.39 10.74 18.99
CA PHE A 538 19.07 11.21 17.77
C PHE A 538 19.62 12.63 17.85
N SER A 539 19.21 13.38 18.86
CA SER A 539 19.26 14.85 18.91
C SER A 539 20.63 15.47 18.65
N ASP A 540 21.67 14.91 19.24
CA ASP A 540 23.04 15.45 19.18
C ASP A 540 23.84 14.88 17.99
N ALA A 541 23.47 13.68 17.49
CA ALA A 541 24.19 13.01 16.43
C ALA A 541 23.66 13.32 15.01
N LEU A 542 22.47 13.95 14.93
CA LEU A 542 21.76 14.18 13.66
C LEU A 542 22.57 15.01 12.65
N ALA A 543 23.40 15.93 13.13
CA ALA A 543 24.28 16.76 12.32
C ALA A 543 25.70 16.17 12.16
N GLY A 544 25.96 14.98 12.70
CA GLY A 544 27.32 14.42 12.81
C GLY A 544 27.90 13.78 11.53
N ALA A 545 27.06 13.39 10.58
CA ALA A 545 27.49 12.65 9.39
C ALA A 545 28.53 13.41 8.53
N PRO A 546 28.40 14.73 8.25
CA PRO A 546 29.42 15.47 7.52
C PRO A 546 30.78 15.49 8.22
N LEU A 547 30.80 15.64 9.54
CA LEU A 547 32.03 15.63 10.31
C LEU A 547 32.70 14.26 10.33
N ALA A 548 31.92 13.19 10.52
CA ALA A 548 32.39 11.82 10.47
C ALA A 548 33.02 11.47 9.11
N TYR A 549 32.37 11.88 8.03
CA TYR A 549 32.88 11.73 6.68
C TYR A 549 34.20 12.49 6.44
N ALA A 550 34.26 13.75 6.86
CA ALA A 550 35.44 14.61 6.71
C ALA A 550 36.68 14.03 7.45
N TRP A 551 36.46 13.33 8.55
CA TRP A 551 37.50 12.66 9.33
C TRP A 551 37.75 11.22 8.90
N ASP A 552 37.01 10.71 7.91
CA ASP A 552 36.99 9.32 7.49
C ASP A 552 36.84 8.33 8.65
N THR A 553 35.83 8.56 9.50
CA THR A 553 35.58 7.78 10.71
C THR A 553 34.11 7.38 10.85
N PRO A 554 33.81 6.22 11.45
CA PRO A 554 32.42 5.87 11.76
C PRO A 554 31.87 6.67 12.94
N ILE A 555 30.52 6.70 13.03
CA ILE A 555 29.82 7.09 14.26
C ILE A 555 29.44 5.81 15.00
N LEU A 556 30.04 5.57 16.17
CA LEU A 556 29.67 4.48 17.06
C LEU A 556 28.64 4.92 18.07
N LEU A 557 27.78 3.99 18.47
CA LEU A 557 26.69 4.26 19.41
C LEU A 557 26.97 3.66 20.81
N THR A 558 26.48 4.35 21.85
CA THR A 558 26.50 3.88 23.23
C THR A 558 25.22 4.26 23.97
N PRO A 559 24.77 3.53 25.01
CA PRO A 559 23.78 4.04 25.97
C PRO A 559 24.22 5.36 26.61
N SER A 560 23.28 6.19 27.02
CA SER A 560 23.58 7.47 27.66
C SER A 560 24.33 7.33 29.01
N ASP A 561 24.10 6.26 29.77
CA ASP A 561 24.56 6.06 31.14
C ASP A 561 25.90 5.32 31.27
N ARG A 562 26.33 4.57 30.27
CA ARG A 562 27.52 3.72 30.29
C ARG A 562 28.14 3.53 28.91
N MET A 563 29.40 3.16 28.87
CA MET A 563 30.07 2.67 27.67
C MET A 563 29.91 1.14 27.56
N LEU A 564 29.66 0.62 26.35
CA LEU A 564 29.57 -0.82 26.12
C LEU A 564 30.95 -1.40 25.82
N ASP A 565 31.22 -2.61 26.34
CA ASP A 565 32.47 -3.31 26.05
C ASP A 565 32.65 -3.58 24.56
N SER A 566 31.56 -3.85 23.82
CA SER A 566 31.59 -4.03 22.36
C SER A 566 31.97 -2.73 21.63
N THR A 567 31.51 -1.57 22.09
CA THR A 567 31.89 -0.27 21.52
C THR A 567 33.36 0.02 21.82
N LEU A 568 33.87 -0.29 23.01
CA LEU A 568 35.30 -0.16 23.35
C LEU A 568 36.17 -1.07 22.48
N ALA A 569 35.75 -2.32 22.27
CA ALA A 569 36.48 -3.27 21.42
C ALA A 569 36.53 -2.80 19.97
N GLU A 570 35.45 -2.15 19.47
CA GLU A 570 35.44 -1.59 18.12
C GLU A 570 36.35 -0.36 17.98
N ILE A 571 36.40 0.51 19.00
CA ILE A 571 37.36 1.64 19.05
C ILE A 571 38.80 1.11 19.01
N GLU A 572 39.08 0.05 19.78
CA GLU A 572 40.40 -0.64 19.79
C GLU A 572 40.71 -1.25 18.42
N ARG A 573 39.78 -1.96 17.76
CA ARG A 573 39.95 -2.53 16.41
C ARG A 573 40.29 -1.45 15.39
N LEU A 574 39.62 -0.29 15.46
CA LEU A 574 39.84 0.84 14.57
C LEU A 574 41.22 1.49 14.73
N GLY A 575 41.94 1.26 15.85
CA GLY A 575 43.21 1.87 16.19
C GLY A 575 43.12 3.33 16.64
N ALA A 576 41.94 3.84 16.95
CA ALA A 576 41.76 5.26 17.29
C ALA A 576 42.47 5.63 18.59
N GLU A 577 43.20 6.74 18.60
CA GLU A 577 43.81 7.33 19.80
C GLU A 577 42.92 8.41 20.43
N GLU A 578 42.08 9.08 19.62
CA GLU A 578 41.18 10.16 20.00
C GLU A 578 39.72 9.74 19.87
N VAL A 579 38.91 10.05 20.89
CA VAL A 579 37.47 9.80 20.88
C VAL A 579 36.71 11.12 21.04
N TYR A 580 35.85 11.44 20.06
CA TYR A 580 35.00 12.61 20.10
C TYR A 580 33.58 12.25 20.48
N VAL A 581 33.11 12.74 21.61
CA VAL A 581 31.75 12.45 22.13
C VAL A 581 30.82 13.58 21.69
N LEU A 582 29.75 13.23 20.95
CA LEU A 582 28.71 14.20 20.59
C LEU A 582 27.67 14.40 21.70
N GLY A 583 27.39 15.64 22.03
CA GLY A 583 26.41 16.05 23.02
C GLY A 583 26.94 16.21 24.44
N GLY A 584 26.06 16.73 25.32
CA GLY A 584 26.38 17.02 26.73
C GLY A 584 26.36 15.80 27.66
N ASP A 585 26.53 16.03 28.98
CA ASP A 585 26.57 14.97 29.99
C ASP A 585 25.25 14.18 30.13
N ILE A 586 24.13 14.72 29.59
CA ILE A 586 22.82 14.01 29.50
C ILE A 586 22.82 13.06 28.29
N ALA A 587 23.51 13.42 27.21
CA ALA A 587 23.60 12.60 26.01
C ALA A 587 24.53 11.39 26.26
N VAL A 588 25.74 11.62 26.67
CA VAL A 588 26.70 10.61 27.09
C VAL A 588 27.26 11.01 28.45
N SER A 589 26.98 10.24 29.48
CA SER A 589 27.31 10.57 30.86
C SER A 589 28.82 10.69 31.10
N LYS A 590 29.19 11.38 32.19
CA LYS A 590 30.57 11.42 32.65
C LYS A 590 31.12 10.03 32.97
N ASN A 591 30.28 9.09 33.42
CA ASN A 591 30.70 7.72 33.69
C ASN A 591 31.07 7.00 32.38
N ALA A 592 30.29 7.17 31.33
CA ALA A 592 30.60 6.63 30.03
C ALA A 592 31.88 7.24 29.45
N GLN A 593 32.08 8.55 29.59
CA GLN A 593 33.32 9.23 29.20
C GLN A 593 34.53 8.73 30.00
N GLN A 594 34.38 8.57 31.33
CA GLN A 594 35.46 8.07 32.20
C GLN A 594 35.87 6.63 31.82
N SER A 595 34.97 5.83 31.27
CA SER A 595 35.31 4.48 30.78
C SER A 595 36.26 4.55 29.58
N LEU A 596 36.06 5.50 28.66
CA LEU A 596 36.97 5.78 27.55
C LEU A 596 38.34 6.27 28.03
N GLU A 597 38.37 7.23 28.96
CA GLU A 597 39.60 7.76 29.55
C GLU A 597 40.36 6.68 30.33
N ASN A 598 39.68 5.81 31.06
CA ASN A 598 40.28 4.66 31.76
C ASN A 598 40.84 3.59 30.81
N ALA A 599 40.28 3.46 29.59
CA ALA A 599 40.77 2.60 28.54
C ALA A 599 42.01 3.20 27.82
N GLY A 600 42.37 4.47 28.12
CA GLY A 600 43.58 5.13 27.63
C GLY A 600 43.33 6.11 26.48
N TYR A 601 42.11 6.34 26.05
CA TYR A 601 41.79 7.24 24.94
C TYR A 601 41.84 8.72 25.37
N SER A 602 42.25 9.57 24.44
CA SER A 602 42.10 11.02 24.55
C SER A 602 40.66 11.39 24.22
N VAL A 603 39.89 11.91 25.18
CA VAL A 603 38.47 12.16 24.98
C VAL A 603 38.17 13.65 24.89
N SER A 604 37.60 14.06 23.74
CA SER A 604 37.09 15.40 23.49
C SER A 604 35.57 15.38 23.37
N ARG A 605 34.89 16.51 23.65
CA ARG A 605 33.45 16.58 23.59
C ARG A 605 32.99 17.76 22.73
N ILE A 606 32.19 17.47 21.68
CA ILE A 606 31.54 18.47 20.85
C ILE A 606 30.10 18.59 21.37
N LYS A 607 29.75 19.72 21.96
CA LYS A 607 28.48 19.93 22.65
C LYS A 607 28.00 21.36 22.68
N GLY A 608 26.71 21.54 22.81
CA GLY A 608 26.05 22.78 23.18
C GLY A 608 25.08 22.61 24.36
N ASN A 609 24.34 23.61 24.67
CA ASN A 609 23.29 23.56 25.70
C ASN A 609 22.04 22.83 25.23
N LEU A 610 21.71 22.96 23.95
CA LEU A 610 20.62 22.33 23.25
C LEU A 610 21.16 21.68 21.96
N ARG A 611 20.36 20.80 21.32
CA ARG A 611 20.71 20.18 20.04
C ARG A 611 21.10 21.16 18.92
N TYR A 612 20.55 22.38 18.95
CA TYR A 612 20.87 23.46 18.01
C TYR A 612 22.29 23.95 18.20
N ASP A 613 22.68 24.17 19.44
CA ASP A 613 24.05 24.57 19.79
C ASP A 613 25.07 23.47 19.54
N THR A 614 24.67 22.18 19.73
CA THR A 614 25.52 21.04 19.39
C THR A 614 25.75 20.94 17.88
N ALA A 615 24.70 21.17 17.05
CA ALA A 615 24.82 21.20 15.61
C ALA A 615 25.74 22.35 15.12
N VAL A 616 25.69 23.50 15.77
CA VAL A 616 26.60 24.64 15.51
C VAL A 616 28.03 24.26 15.85
N ALA A 617 28.29 23.67 17.02
CA ALA A 617 29.62 23.21 17.41
C ALA A 617 30.21 22.15 16.45
N ILE A 618 29.36 21.25 15.93
CA ILE A 618 29.76 20.28 14.89
C ILE A 618 30.10 21.01 13.57
N ALA A 619 29.30 22.00 13.19
CA ALA A 619 29.55 22.80 11.98
C ALA A 619 30.85 23.64 12.07
N GLU A 620 31.16 24.23 13.23
CA GLU A 620 32.40 24.94 13.50
C GLU A 620 33.61 24.01 13.40
N GLU A 621 33.52 22.80 13.94
CA GLU A 621 34.59 21.81 13.90
C GLU A 621 34.81 21.27 12.45
N LEU A 622 33.72 21.13 11.66
CA LEU A 622 33.77 20.69 10.27
C LEU A 622 34.43 21.74 9.33
N THR A 623 34.15 23.04 9.56
CA THR A 623 34.39 24.08 8.55
C THR A 623 35.50 25.07 8.91
N ASP A 624 36.24 24.83 9.97
CA ASP A 624 37.18 25.81 10.54
C ASP A 624 36.56 27.23 10.71
N GLY A 625 35.23 27.24 10.99
CA GLY A 625 34.46 28.48 11.26
C GLY A 625 33.98 29.23 10.04
N THR A 626 34.02 28.65 8.81
CA THR A 626 33.46 29.30 7.60
C THR A 626 32.76 28.32 6.67
N SER A 627 31.56 28.66 6.19
CA SER A 627 30.82 27.90 5.19
C SER A 627 29.87 28.76 4.37
N GLU A 628 30.02 28.76 3.04
CA GLU A 628 29.11 29.53 2.18
C GLU A 628 27.74 28.89 2.04
N GLN A 629 27.61 27.57 2.30
CA GLN A 629 26.39 26.80 2.18
C GLN A 629 26.13 25.96 3.43
N VAL A 630 24.87 25.83 3.84
CA VAL A 630 24.44 24.94 4.94
C VAL A 630 23.13 24.25 4.58
N VAL A 631 22.94 23.07 5.17
CA VAL A 631 21.62 22.39 5.20
C VAL A 631 20.89 22.80 6.47
N ILE A 632 19.59 23.10 6.34
CA ILE A 632 18.68 23.34 7.47
C ILE A 632 17.70 22.19 7.57
N ALA A 633 17.70 21.50 8.70
CA ALA A 633 16.81 20.40 9.00
C ALA A 633 16.07 20.60 10.33
N ASN A 634 14.91 19.97 10.51
CA ASN A 634 14.18 20.05 11.76
C ASN A 634 14.85 19.21 12.86
N GLY A 635 15.14 19.82 14.00
CA GLY A 635 15.83 19.16 15.11
C GLY A 635 14.93 18.24 15.96
N HIS A 636 13.62 18.21 15.74
CA HIS A 636 12.67 17.33 16.43
C HIS A 636 12.15 16.21 15.55
N ASN A 637 12.44 16.25 14.24
CA ASN A 637 11.99 15.27 13.27
C ASN A 637 13.21 14.77 12.45
N PHE A 638 13.59 13.52 12.62
CA PHE A 638 14.87 12.99 12.13
C PHE A 638 14.89 12.56 10.64
N PRO A 639 13.81 12.11 9.98
CA PRO A 639 13.91 11.42 8.69
C PRO A 639 14.54 12.26 7.58
N ASP A 640 14.13 13.53 7.48
CA ASP A 640 14.62 14.41 6.43
C ASP A 640 16.13 14.74 6.63
N ALA A 641 16.57 14.91 7.88
CA ALA A 641 17.97 15.13 8.22
C ALA A 641 18.85 13.89 7.99
N LEU A 642 18.32 12.69 8.24
CA LEU A 642 19.05 11.43 7.96
C LEU A 642 19.28 11.25 6.46
N THR A 643 18.25 11.52 5.64
CA THR A 643 18.35 11.38 4.19
C THR A 643 19.38 12.34 3.59
N ILE A 644 19.36 13.60 4.00
CA ILE A 644 20.31 14.60 3.49
C ILE A 644 21.73 14.39 4.04
N GLY A 645 21.85 13.63 5.15
CA GLY A 645 23.13 13.44 5.86
C GLY A 645 24.26 12.90 4.99
N SER A 646 24.00 11.90 4.15
CA SER A 646 24.98 11.34 3.22
C SER A 646 25.43 12.34 2.17
N PHE A 647 24.53 13.14 1.63
CA PHE A 647 24.86 14.18 0.65
C PHE A 647 25.58 15.38 1.26
N ALA A 648 25.11 15.85 2.42
CA ALA A 648 25.76 16.93 3.15
C ALA A 648 27.21 16.54 3.50
N ALA A 649 27.42 15.25 3.83
CA ALA A 649 28.73 14.69 4.09
C ALA A 649 29.63 14.74 2.85
N GLN A 650 29.19 14.20 1.72
CA GLN A 650 29.94 14.20 0.45
C GLN A 650 30.24 15.62 -0.05
N ALA A 651 29.31 16.55 0.13
CA ALA A 651 29.49 17.95 -0.26
C ALA A 651 30.34 18.76 0.73
N GLY A 652 30.69 18.23 1.91
CA GLY A 652 31.38 18.96 2.98
C GLY A 652 30.54 20.11 3.57
N VAL A 653 29.21 20.00 3.48
CA VAL A 653 28.27 21.04 3.89
C VAL A 653 27.71 20.72 5.28
N PRO A 654 27.81 21.63 6.26
CA PRO A 654 27.30 21.40 7.60
C PRO A 654 25.77 21.38 7.65
N ILE A 655 25.23 20.57 8.58
CA ILE A 655 23.81 20.51 8.89
C ILE A 655 23.53 21.34 10.15
N LEU A 656 22.72 22.38 10.03
CA LEU A 656 22.21 23.14 11.16
C LEU A 656 20.73 22.78 11.43
N LEU A 657 20.34 22.82 12.69
CA LEU A 657 19.02 22.41 13.12
C LEU A 657 18.09 23.60 13.40
N THR A 658 16.82 23.47 13.06
CA THR A 658 15.76 24.43 13.36
C THR A 658 14.58 23.78 14.06
N LYS A 659 13.63 24.58 14.55
CA LYS A 659 12.29 24.13 14.92
C LYS A 659 11.36 24.20 13.69
N ASP A 660 10.16 23.69 13.84
CA ASP A 660 9.12 23.74 12.80
C ASP A 660 8.71 25.20 12.44
N SER A 661 8.52 26.05 13.43
CA SER A 661 7.96 27.40 13.28
C SER A 661 8.84 28.54 13.85
N ASP A 662 10.04 28.24 14.36
CA ASP A 662 10.91 29.20 15.01
C ASP A 662 12.38 28.89 14.69
N LEU A 663 13.14 29.91 14.26
CA LEU A 663 14.58 29.79 14.01
C LEU A 663 15.33 30.03 15.32
N PRO A 664 16.00 29.02 15.91
CA PRO A 664 16.74 29.19 17.15
C PRO A 664 17.86 30.25 17.02
N ASP A 665 18.08 31.06 18.07
CA ASP A 665 19.14 32.08 18.10
C ASP A 665 20.52 31.47 17.77
N ALA A 666 20.82 30.29 18.27
CA ALA A 666 22.06 29.58 17.96
C ALA A 666 22.23 29.36 16.46
N THR A 667 21.21 28.89 15.77
CA THR A 667 21.21 28.66 14.32
C THR A 667 21.29 30.00 13.57
N ALA A 668 20.51 31.01 13.97
CA ALA A 668 20.50 32.31 13.33
C ALA A 668 21.87 33.00 13.44
N ASN A 669 22.54 32.91 14.60
CA ASN A 669 23.88 33.46 14.79
C ASN A 669 24.91 32.69 13.96
N ALA A 670 24.84 31.34 13.94
CA ALA A 670 25.77 30.53 13.17
C ALA A 670 25.69 30.80 11.66
N LEU A 671 24.52 31.11 11.10
CA LEU A 671 24.40 31.53 9.69
C LEU A 671 25.22 32.79 9.39
N THR A 672 25.30 33.71 10.35
CA THR A 672 26.07 34.97 10.25
C THR A 672 27.56 34.72 10.49
N ASP A 673 27.88 33.96 11.52
CA ASP A 673 29.29 33.74 11.96
C ASP A 673 30.05 32.86 10.96
N LEU A 674 29.40 31.85 10.38
CA LEU A 674 29.95 31.00 9.30
C LEU A 674 29.99 31.70 7.93
N GLY A 675 29.33 32.86 7.77
CA GLY A 675 29.29 33.59 6.49
C GLY A 675 28.40 32.96 5.43
N VAL A 676 27.31 32.30 5.83
CA VAL A 676 26.44 31.55 4.95
C VAL A 676 25.76 32.41 3.88
N LYS A 677 25.87 32.00 2.62
CA LYS A 677 25.25 32.68 1.48
C LYS A 677 24.04 31.91 0.91
N GLN A 678 24.01 30.59 1.04
CA GLN A 678 22.98 29.70 0.52
C GLN A 678 22.53 28.71 1.58
N THR A 679 21.24 28.41 1.59
CA THR A 679 20.66 27.46 2.53
C THR A 679 19.82 26.43 1.79
N LEU A 680 20.02 25.16 2.07
CA LEU A 680 19.19 24.08 1.59
C LEU A 680 18.26 23.62 2.72
N VAL A 681 16.97 23.87 2.59
CA VAL A 681 15.96 23.52 3.61
C VAL A 681 15.36 22.16 3.25
N VAL A 682 15.46 21.17 4.14
CA VAL A 682 14.90 19.84 3.91
C VAL A 682 13.60 19.62 4.68
N GLY A 683 12.60 19.07 3.98
CA GLY A 683 11.28 18.83 4.51
C GLY A 683 10.21 19.85 4.12
N GLY A 684 8.95 19.43 4.20
CA GLY A 684 7.78 20.25 3.85
C GLY A 684 7.51 21.39 4.83
N THR A 685 6.50 22.21 4.51
CA THR A 685 6.13 23.41 5.32
C THR A 685 5.66 23.08 6.74
N GLN A 686 5.19 21.84 6.97
CA GLN A 686 4.85 21.34 8.31
C GLN A 686 6.08 20.96 9.15
N VAL A 687 7.22 20.71 8.50
CA VAL A 687 8.48 20.33 9.15
C VAL A 687 9.37 21.55 9.38
N VAL A 688 9.49 22.43 8.39
CA VAL A 688 10.16 23.73 8.46
C VAL A 688 9.24 24.75 7.78
N SER A 689 8.62 25.64 8.53
CA SER A 689 7.65 26.60 8.01
C SER A 689 8.25 27.56 6.99
N ASP A 690 7.41 28.20 6.20
CA ASP A 690 7.84 29.24 5.27
C ASP A 690 8.31 30.51 6.01
N ASP A 691 7.82 30.76 7.22
CA ASP A 691 8.29 31.84 8.08
C ASP A 691 9.74 31.63 8.55
N VAL A 692 10.12 30.39 8.85
CA VAL A 692 11.52 30.03 9.13
C VAL A 692 12.35 30.14 7.85
N LYS A 693 11.89 29.59 6.74
CA LYS A 693 12.57 29.66 5.44
C LYS A 693 12.85 31.12 5.01
N ALA A 694 11.90 32.01 5.20
CA ALA A 694 12.05 33.42 4.82
C ALA A 694 13.16 34.16 5.59
N GLN A 695 13.64 33.63 6.71
CA GLN A 695 14.73 34.18 7.51
C GLN A 695 16.11 33.66 7.09
N LEU A 696 16.16 32.69 6.16
CA LEU A 696 17.39 32.01 5.78
C LEU A 696 18.00 32.62 4.49
N PRO A 697 19.33 32.73 4.39
CA PRO A 697 19.99 33.25 3.18
C PRO A 697 19.73 32.40 1.93
N ASN A 698 19.17 32.98 0.88
CA ASN A 698 18.93 32.33 -0.43
C ASN A 698 18.43 30.90 -0.30
N ALA A 699 17.37 30.70 0.50
CA ALA A 699 16.89 29.39 0.88
C ALA A 699 16.16 28.69 -0.27
N GLU A 700 16.63 27.49 -0.63
CA GLU A 700 15.97 26.52 -1.50
C GLU A 700 15.38 25.38 -0.67
N ARG A 701 14.21 24.83 -1.07
CA ARG A 701 13.55 23.76 -0.34
C ARG A 701 13.54 22.47 -1.14
N LEU A 702 14.00 21.38 -0.52
CA LEU A 702 13.81 20.02 -0.99
C LEU A 702 12.73 19.33 -0.12
N SER A 703 11.62 18.96 -0.72
CA SER A 703 10.53 18.32 0.00
C SER A 703 9.64 17.51 -0.92
N GLY A 704 8.97 16.48 -0.38
CA GLY A 704 7.92 15.74 -1.01
C GLY A 704 6.67 15.71 -0.12
N SER A 705 5.64 14.96 -0.52
CA SER A 705 4.37 14.84 0.21
C SER A 705 4.52 14.23 1.61
N ASN A 706 5.58 13.44 1.83
CA ASN A 706 5.94 12.81 3.10
C ASN A 706 7.45 12.57 3.13
N ARG A 707 7.98 11.95 4.23
CA ARG A 707 9.42 11.66 4.40
C ARG A 707 10.03 10.85 3.26
N TYR A 708 9.28 9.93 2.66
CA TYR A 708 9.72 9.10 1.54
C TYR A 708 9.74 9.91 0.22
N GLY A 709 8.78 10.80 0.03
CA GLY A 709 8.81 11.76 -1.08
C GLY A 709 9.94 12.79 -0.93
N THR A 710 10.22 13.26 0.28
CA THR A 710 11.40 14.11 0.55
C THR A 710 12.71 13.35 0.25
N ASN A 711 12.77 12.06 0.59
CA ASN A 711 13.92 11.21 0.28
C ASN A 711 14.18 11.13 -1.24
N ILE A 712 13.14 10.88 -2.05
CA ILE A 712 13.27 10.89 -3.52
C ILE A 712 13.71 12.26 -4.03
N ALA A 713 13.07 13.34 -3.59
CA ALA A 713 13.43 14.69 -4.01
C ALA A 713 14.91 15.04 -3.73
N ILE A 714 15.47 14.51 -2.63
CA ILE A 714 16.90 14.67 -2.28
C ILE A 714 17.76 13.84 -3.24
N LEU A 715 17.41 12.56 -3.49
CA LEU A 715 18.16 11.69 -4.40
C LEU A 715 18.21 12.26 -5.84
N GLU A 716 17.09 12.81 -6.33
CA GLU A 716 16.98 13.40 -7.66
C GLU A 716 17.73 14.73 -7.79
N ALA A 717 17.55 15.64 -6.82
CA ALA A 717 18.12 16.98 -6.88
C ALA A 717 19.65 16.98 -6.78
N LEU A 718 20.23 16.00 -6.10
CA LEU A 718 21.65 15.96 -5.78
C LEU A 718 22.45 14.97 -6.66
N GLY A 719 21.78 14.34 -7.65
CA GLY A 719 22.44 13.51 -8.67
C GLY A 719 23.13 12.28 -8.08
N ALA A 720 22.53 11.65 -7.05
CA ALA A 720 23.07 10.45 -6.43
C ALA A 720 23.30 9.35 -7.48
N ASP A 721 24.37 8.56 -7.31
CA ASP A 721 24.42 7.27 -7.95
C ASP A 721 23.32 6.39 -7.37
N VAL A 722 22.33 6.09 -8.19
CA VAL A 722 21.16 5.29 -7.80
C VAL A 722 21.28 3.83 -8.24
N ASN A 723 22.38 3.45 -8.90
CA ASN A 723 22.58 2.06 -9.30
C ASN A 723 22.92 1.18 -8.09
N SER A 724 23.61 1.77 -7.10
CA SER A 724 23.92 1.10 -5.83
C SER A 724 23.45 1.96 -4.66
N LEU A 725 22.59 1.42 -3.81
CA LEU A 725 21.92 2.18 -2.76
C LEU A 725 21.98 1.45 -1.41
N TYR A 726 21.96 2.22 -0.36
CA TYR A 726 21.70 1.74 0.97
C TYR A 726 20.22 1.96 1.33
N VAL A 727 19.66 1.05 2.14
CA VAL A 727 18.27 1.07 2.59
C VAL A 727 18.22 1.05 4.11
N ALA A 728 17.44 1.94 4.71
CA ALA A 728 17.19 1.94 6.16
C ALA A 728 15.73 2.25 6.46
N THR A 729 15.29 1.92 7.68
CA THR A 729 13.93 2.30 8.10
C THR A 729 13.81 3.81 8.33
N GLY A 730 12.75 4.42 7.76
CA GLY A 730 12.38 5.82 8.02
C GLY A 730 11.59 6.03 9.31
N THR A 731 11.32 4.96 10.08
CA THR A 731 10.56 5.01 11.33
C THR A 731 11.44 5.01 12.59
N ARG A 732 12.70 4.59 12.46
CA ARG A 732 13.73 4.59 13.52
C ARG A 732 15.00 5.22 12.95
N TYR A 733 15.78 5.89 13.80
CA TYR A 733 16.90 6.72 13.33
C TYR A 733 18.27 6.03 13.37
N ALA A 734 18.48 5.07 14.28
CA ALA A 734 19.82 4.63 14.67
C ALA A 734 20.63 4.04 13.51
N ASP A 735 20.02 3.15 12.73
CA ASP A 735 20.68 2.44 11.63
C ASP A 735 20.97 3.39 10.45
N ALA A 736 20.02 4.27 10.12
CA ALA A 736 20.20 5.30 9.08
C ALA A 736 21.25 6.36 9.47
N LEU A 737 21.35 6.67 10.77
CA LEU A 737 22.32 7.65 11.28
C LEU A 737 23.76 7.18 11.11
N THR A 738 24.05 5.94 11.49
CA THR A 738 25.39 5.35 11.37
C THR A 738 25.68 4.91 9.94
N GLY A 739 24.69 4.32 9.28
CA GLY A 739 24.78 3.89 7.88
C GLY A 739 24.93 5.04 6.88
N GLY A 740 24.38 6.22 7.20
CA GLY A 740 24.52 7.40 6.35
C GLY A 740 25.96 7.87 6.15
N VAL A 741 26.86 7.61 7.11
CA VAL A 741 28.30 7.91 6.97
C VAL A 741 28.97 6.93 6.00
N LEU A 742 28.63 5.64 6.10
CA LEU A 742 29.12 4.63 5.17
C LEU A 742 28.60 4.88 3.75
N ALA A 743 27.30 5.22 3.63
CA ALA A 743 26.70 5.60 2.35
C ALA A 743 27.45 6.78 1.70
N ALA A 744 27.78 7.79 2.49
CA ALA A 744 28.58 8.92 2.03
C ALA A 744 29.99 8.49 1.59
N LYS A 745 30.67 7.66 2.37
CA LYS A 745 32.02 7.16 2.10
C LYS A 745 32.09 6.38 0.78
N GLU A 746 31.07 5.61 0.47
CA GLU A 746 31.00 4.83 -0.75
C GLU A 746 30.37 5.56 -1.94
N GLY A 747 29.93 6.80 -1.75
CA GLY A 747 29.28 7.57 -2.80
C GLY A 747 27.86 7.13 -3.15
N LYS A 748 27.25 6.29 -2.30
CA LYS A 748 25.92 5.71 -2.51
C LYS A 748 24.81 6.57 -1.85
N GLY A 749 23.61 6.54 -2.43
CA GLY A 749 22.43 7.15 -1.83
C GLY A 749 21.84 6.30 -0.71
N LEU A 750 21.05 6.94 0.18
CA LEU A 750 20.32 6.28 1.24
C LEU A 750 18.81 6.38 0.98
N VAL A 751 18.14 5.24 0.83
CA VAL A 751 16.69 5.11 0.67
C VAL A 751 16.04 4.77 2.00
N LEU A 752 14.93 5.44 2.31
CA LEU A 752 14.14 5.17 3.50
C LEU A 752 12.92 4.30 3.15
N VAL A 753 12.70 3.27 3.97
CA VAL A 753 11.52 2.40 3.90
C VAL A 753 10.80 2.37 5.24
N ARG A 754 9.65 1.71 5.30
CA ARG A 754 8.95 1.40 6.55
C ARG A 754 8.73 -0.12 6.64
N ASP A 755 7.66 -0.55 7.28
CA ASP A 755 7.15 -1.93 7.33
C ASP A 755 6.77 -2.51 5.95
N ILE A 756 6.65 -1.64 4.94
CA ILE A 756 6.55 -1.96 3.51
C ILE A 756 7.52 -1.06 2.73
N VAL A 757 7.82 -1.39 1.48
CA VAL A 757 8.44 -0.45 0.53
C VAL A 757 7.36 0.57 0.13
N PRO A 758 7.50 1.87 0.49
CA PRO A 758 6.51 2.88 0.12
C PRO A 758 6.37 2.95 -1.40
N LYS A 759 5.13 3.08 -1.90
CA LYS A 759 4.84 3.05 -3.34
C LYS A 759 5.70 4.02 -4.16
N ASN A 760 5.86 5.24 -3.70
CA ASN A 760 6.71 6.22 -4.37
C ASN A 760 8.20 5.80 -4.40
N ILE A 761 8.70 5.09 -3.38
CA ILE A 761 10.04 4.49 -3.37
C ILE A 761 10.10 3.32 -4.36
N SER A 762 9.12 2.42 -4.34
CA SER A 762 9.04 1.29 -5.28
C SER A 762 9.02 1.78 -6.73
N THR A 763 8.15 2.75 -7.05
CA THR A 763 8.07 3.35 -8.39
C THR A 763 9.40 4.01 -8.79
N TYR A 764 10.03 4.76 -7.89
CA TYR A 764 11.31 5.41 -8.15
C TYR A 764 12.42 4.39 -8.44
N LEU A 765 12.53 3.34 -7.62
CA LEU A 765 13.54 2.31 -7.78
C LEU A 765 13.30 1.44 -9.02
N SER A 766 12.05 1.08 -9.32
CA SER A 766 11.70 0.29 -10.52
C SER A 766 11.98 1.02 -11.83
N GLY A 767 12.09 2.33 -11.81
CA GLY A 767 12.51 3.16 -12.96
C GLY A 767 14.03 3.30 -13.11
N LYS A 768 14.84 2.57 -12.33
CA LYS A 768 16.31 2.66 -12.30
C LYS A 768 16.94 1.30 -12.61
N THR A 769 18.14 1.33 -13.16
CA THR A 769 18.96 0.12 -13.31
C THR A 769 19.75 -0.08 -12.03
N LEU A 770 19.27 -1.00 -11.17
CA LEU A 770 19.91 -1.27 -9.88
C LEU A 770 20.97 -2.36 -10.03
N GLU A 771 22.14 -2.12 -9.46
CA GLU A 771 23.24 -3.09 -9.40
C GLU A 771 23.33 -3.77 -8.03
N ASP A 772 23.06 -3.01 -6.97
CA ASP A 772 23.24 -3.45 -5.59
C ASP A 772 22.34 -2.66 -4.63
N LEU A 773 21.81 -3.37 -3.64
CA LEU A 773 21.12 -2.80 -2.48
C LEU A 773 21.67 -3.42 -1.20
N THR A 774 21.95 -2.61 -0.19
CA THR A 774 22.38 -3.09 1.14
C THR A 774 21.49 -2.50 2.23
N ILE A 775 20.96 -3.34 3.11
CA ILE A 775 20.05 -2.92 4.20
C ILE A 775 20.86 -2.65 5.47
N PHE A 776 20.61 -1.50 6.10
CA PHE A 776 21.04 -1.21 7.47
C PHE A 776 19.96 -1.59 8.47
N GLY A 777 20.31 -2.45 9.43
CA GLY A 777 19.45 -2.89 10.52
C GLY A 777 18.87 -4.28 10.35
N GLY A 778 18.46 -4.90 11.47
CA GLY A 778 17.87 -6.23 11.52
C GLY A 778 16.44 -6.28 10.97
N SER A 779 15.84 -7.50 10.96
CA SER A 779 14.50 -7.75 10.47
C SER A 779 13.40 -7.00 11.25
N GLU A 780 13.66 -6.55 12.47
CA GLU A 780 12.77 -5.65 13.21
C GLU A 780 12.83 -4.18 12.75
N ALA A 781 13.88 -3.78 12.06
CA ALA A 781 14.04 -2.41 11.54
C ALA A 781 13.56 -2.32 10.08
N VAL A 782 14.00 -3.26 9.26
CA VAL A 782 13.57 -3.47 7.89
C VAL A 782 13.21 -4.95 7.78
N SER A 783 11.92 -5.26 7.71
CA SER A 783 11.42 -6.64 7.73
C SER A 783 11.91 -7.45 6.53
N ASP A 784 11.87 -8.77 6.63
CA ASP A 784 12.25 -9.64 5.52
C ASP A 784 11.29 -9.49 4.34
N VAL A 785 10.02 -9.15 4.58
CA VAL A 785 9.04 -8.79 3.53
C VAL A 785 9.49 -7.57 2.74
N VAL A 786 10.02 -6.54 3.42
CA VAL A 786 10.59 -5.36 2.74
C VAL A 786 11.84 -5.74 1.97
N LYS A 787 12.70 -6.62 2.53
CA LYS A 787 13.88 -7.13 1.84
C LYS A 787 13.49 -7.86 0.55
N GLU A 788 12.53 -8.78 0.61
CA GLU A 788 12.02 -9.54 -0.54
C GLU A 788 11.40 -8.63 -1.62
N ALA A 789 10.62 -7.63 -1.21
CA ALA A 789 10.08 -6.63 -2.14
C ALA A 789 11.17 -5.79 -2.84
N LEU A 790 12.26 -5.48 -2.13
CA LEU A 790 13.42 -4.79 -2.70
C LEU A 790 14.23 -5.74 -3.60
N GLU A 791 14.37 -7.02 -3.26
CA GLU A 791 15.01 -8.04 -4.10
C GLU A 791 14.25 -8.23 -5.41
N ALA A 792 12.91 -8.23 -5.36
CA ALA A 792 12.07 -8.26 -6.55
C ALA A 792 12.28 -7.01 -7.45
N ILE A 793 12.57 -5.85 -6.88
CA ILE A 793 12.92 -4.64 -7.65
C ILE A 793 14.35 -4.73 -8.20
N LEU A 794 15.31 -5.23 -7.42
CA LEU A 794 16.73 -5.35 -7.78
C LEU A 794 16.96 -6.36 -8.92
N ASN A 795 16.09 -7.37 -9.02
CA ASN A 795 16.19 -8.46 -9.99
C ASN A 795 15.30 -8.24 -11.24
N LYS A 796 14.62 -7.08 -11.35
CA LYS A 796 13.97 -6.63 -12.59
C LYS A 796 14.98 -6.05 -13.55
#